data_9fc026c7dcf502db934ae87be3295308
#
_entry.id   9fc026c7dcf502db934ae87be3295308
#
_cell.length_a   1.000
_cell.length_b   1.000
_cell.length_c   1.000
_cell.angle_alpha   90.00
_cell.angle_beta   90.00
_cell.angle_gamma   90.00
#
_symmetry.space_group_name_H-M   'P 1'
#
loop_
_entity.id
_entity.type
_entity.pdbx_description
1 polymer ?
#
loop_
_entity_poly.entity_id
_entity_poly.type
_entity_poly.pdbx_seq_one_letter_code
_entity_poly.pdbx_strand_id
1 'polypeptide(L)'
;MGVQGLTSFIENHQNLYREVRFSRSRLVIDGCNLKYLLYFSSGLDENHGGEYAAYESLIESFITALRTCEIAPYVVLDGGSDVTDRKVETVAKRSEDRVQRAHEAAASGKQMKILPRMADFVFRQTLARLEVPMAQCFEEADQEIAALASEWQCPVLSNDSDFYVFHLPAGFLPTSHFQWKEVKGSGSRSYISCRRFYTSSFCAFFGLQHQLLPAFAALAGNDYVKQSRIKWAQFVPAGRETNRPQLEGLLCWLKNFQDPQEALEAAVVLMGQLSENKKEVLHRLHVGMEEYEPRGSKLSRFFLHGAPPEFPALEEEVDLVPHWMLLPLTGARLAPEVLDVLRLHKMGLGCAVEPEDLPSTNLTSRPLRQVMYGLLLGRRTSVLVNEIDREGLQLTCIPVKPVFTRVSERLRLCSLQEAALSDRLRVLLEALGVSEESLGLLPPRLKLPAAVTCYWLQRAQPPPDLLKALLQGMSNESTPTPTTALQRASSKRKVDMRVAYVFNQWQVCLKDGVRLNQLLGFPLPEPDVARLYQGTLVHQLVHRMRTGGRLKTLLKSDGPSKKLYRTMLSMVLQSQAQRVLVASENLQKAPTHQQQNLKDLKDLKDLSTNLQQLFLQHQDEETENEVQTAMAAQEELRLQEEHLLVRTRYRTKERSSRCSKPELARKEECRGWDLL
;
A
#
# COMPACT_ATOMS: atom_id res chain seq x y z
N MET A 1 3.73 16.69 -11.18
CA MET A 1 3.54 15.64 -12.17
C MET A 1 3.31 16.35 -13.48
N GLY A 2 3.69 15.77 -14.59
CA GLY A 2 3.50 16.33 -15.91
C GLY A 2 4.32 17.59 -16.24
N VAL A 3 3.77 18.46 -17.08
CA VAL A 3 4.45 19.67 -17.57
C VAL A 3 4.57 20.73 -16.48
N GLN A 4 5.81 21.06 -16.09
CA GLN A 4 6.08 21.93 -14.96
C GLN A 4 5.53 23.36 -15.17
N GLY A 5 4.65 23.79 -14.27
CA GLY A 5 4.06 25.13 -14.26
C GLY A 5 2.87 25.31 -15.22
N LEU A 6 2.48 24.28 -15.99
CA LEU A 6 1.37 24.36 -16.94
C LEU A 6 0.03 24.61 -16.23
N THR A 7 -0.26 23.92 -15.13
CA THR A 7 -1.47 24.19 -14.34
C THR A 7 -1.56 25.65 -13.92
N SER A 8 -0.48 26.21 -13.34
CA SER A 8 -0.47 27.63 -12.94
C SER A 8 -0.59 28.59 -14.13
N PHE A 9 -0.05 28.21 -15.28
CA PHE A 9 -0.16 28.99 -16.51
C PHE A 9 -1.62 29.04 -17.00
N ILE A 10 -2.29 27.89 -17.03
CA ILE A 10 -3.69 27.79 -17.47
C ILE A 10 -4.63 28.47 -16.46
N GLU A 11 -4.37 28.34 -15.15
CA GLU A 11 -5.15 29.02 -14.10
C GLU A 11 -5.13 30.57 -14.24
N ASN A 12 -4.08 31.13 -14.82
CA ASN A 12 -4.03 32.58 -15.13
C ASN A 12 -4.90 32.96 -16.34
N HIS A 13 -5.38 32.00 -17.12
CA HIS A 13 -6.22 32.16 -18.30
C HIS A 13 -7.61 31.59 -18.06
N GLN A 14 -8.37 32.19 -17.15
CA GLN A 14 -9.69 31.72 -16.72
C GLN A 14 -10.71 31.53 -17.86
N ASN A 15 -10.54 32.23 -18.95
CA ASN A 15 -11.36 32.11 -20.18
C ASN A 15 -11.15 30.79 -20.94
N LEU A 16 -10.13 30.01 -20.61
CA LEU A 16 -9.90 28.67 -21.16
C LEU A 16 -10.85 27.63 -20.56
N TYR A 17 -11.45 27.94 -19.42
CA TYR A 17 -12.41 27.07 -18.75
C TYR A 17 -13.84 27.43 -19.13
N ARG A 18 -14.68 26.40 -19.22
CA ARG A 18 -16.15 26.55 -19.31
C ARG A 18 -16.79 26.12 -18.01
N GLU A 19 -17.65 26.94 -17.43
CA GLU A 19 -18.44 26.53 -16.27
C GLU A 19 -19.51 25.52 -16.66
N VAL A 20 -19.62 24.42 -15.91
CA VAL A 20 -20.51 23.31 -16.20
C VAL A 20 -21.25 22.89 -14.95
N ARG A 21 -22.56 22.59 -15.11
CA ARG A 21 -23.38 21.85 -14.14
C ARG A 21 -23.29 20.36 -14.48
N PHE A 22 -22.39 19.66 -13.81
CA PHE A 22 -22.03 18.28 -14.17
C PHE A 22 -22.95 17.27 -13.48
N SER A 23 -23.60 16.42 -14.26
CA SER A 23 -24.48 15.34 -13.81
C SER A 23 -24.75 14.35 -14.96
N ARG A 24 -25.31 13.17 -14.65
CA ARG A 24 -25.79 12.16 -15.63
C ARG A 24 -24.74 11.78 -16.66
N SER A 25 -23.54 11.47 -16.22
CA SER A 25 -22.43 11.16 -17.10
C SER A 25 -21.55 10.07 -16.51
N ARG A 26 -20.84 9.36 -17.37
CA ARG A 26 -19.63 8.63 -16.93
C ARG A 26 -18.55 9.63 -16.57
N LEU A 27 -17.67 9.25 -15.66
CA LEU A 27 -16.51 10.03 -15.23
C LEU A 27 -15.34 9.09 -15.04
N VAL A 28 -14.27 9.24 -15.84
CA VAL A 28 -13.02 8.53 -15.62
C VAL A 28 -12.19 9.33 -14.62
N ILE A 29 -11.75 8.67 -13.57
CA ILE A 29 -11.08 9.29 -12.44
C ILE A 29 -9.66 8.74 -12.33
N ASP A 30 -8.68 9.62 -12.31
CA ASP A 30 -7.33 9.31 -11.88
C ASP A 30 -7.33 8.97 -10.38
N GLY A 31 -7.26 7.68 -10.08
CA GLY A 31 -7.40 7.17 -8.72
C GLY A 31 -6.20 7.51 -7.86
N CYS A 32 -4.99 7.59 -8.45
CA CYS A 32 -3.80 7.96 -7.71
C CYS A 32 -3.84 9.43 -7.30
N ASN A 33 -4.28 10.31 -8.16
CA ASN A 33 -4.47 11.72 -7.83
C ASN A 33 -5.60 11.92 -6.81
N LEU A 34 -6.76 11.28 -7.02
CA LEU A 34 -7.91 11.38 -6.10
C LEU A 34 -7.57 10.94 -4.68
N LYS A 35 -6.82 9.84 -4.52
CA LYS A 35 -6.35 9.31 -3.24
C LYS A 35 -5.60 10.37 -2.41
N TYR A 36 -4.64 11.03 -3.03
CA TYR A 36 -3.87 12.12 -2.41
C TYR A 36 -4.74 13.34 -2.12
N LEU A 37 -5.57 13.75 -3.08
CA LEU A 37 -6.45 14.90 -2.94
C LEU A 37 -7.38 14.76 -1.74
N LEU A 38 -8.10 13.64 -1.62
CA LEU A 38 -9.07 13.44 -0.55
C LEU A 38 -8.41 13.44 0.82
N TYR A 39 -7.22 12.83 0.96
CA TYR A 39 -6.51 12.83 2.24
C TYR A 39 -6.04 14.24 2.64
N PHE A 40 -5.34 14.93 1.76
CA PHE A 40 -4.68 16.19 2.12
C PHE A 40 -5.59 17.42 2.08
N SER A 41 -6.64 17.44 1.24
CA SER A 41 -7.60 18.56 1.21
C SER A 41 -8.56 18.60 2.40
N SER A 42 -8.56 17.56 3.24
CA SER A 42 -9.43 17.44 4.41
C SER A 42 -8.75 17.83 5.72
N GLY A 43 -7.43 18.04 5.71
CA GLY A 43 -6.66 18.34 6.91
C GLY A 43 -6.54 17.17 7.89
N LEU A 44 -6.66 15.93 7.38
CA LEU A 44 -6.43 14.73 8.19
C LEU A 44 -4.98 14.67 8.66
N ASP A 45 -4.78 14.20 9.89
CA ASP A 45 -3.45 14.10 10.48
C ASP A 45 -2.62 13.00 9.79
N GLU A 46 -1.38 13.34 9.44
CA GLU A 46 -0.40 12.43 8.84
C GLU A 46 0.71 12.05 9.81
N ASN A 47 0.97 12.90 10.82
CA ASN A 47 2.12 12.78 11.73
C ASN A 47 1.93 11.71 12.80
N HIS A 48 0.69 11.38 13.16
CA HIS A 48 0.36 10.26 14.05
C HIS A 48 0.20 8.93 13.30
N GLY A 49 0.57 8.84 12.01
CA GLY A 49 0.52 7.63 11.20
C GLY A 49 -0.81 7.41 10.45
N GLY A 50 -1.75 8.36 10.51
CA GLY A 50 -2.96 8.40 9.69
C GLY A 50 -4.28 8.25 10.45
N GLU A 51 -5.34 8.77 9.84
CA GLU A 51 -6.74 8.80 10.34
C GLU A 51 -7.65 8.02 9.37
N TYR A 52 -7.58 6.68 9.43
CA TYR A 52 -8.13 5.84 8.37
C TYR A 52 -9.66 5.78 8.33
N ALA A 53 -10.36 5.78 9.47
CA ALA A 53 -11.83 5.82 9.48
C ALA A 53 -12.39 7.16 8.98
N ALA A 54 -11.73 8.27 9.33
CA ALA A 54 -12.11 9.57 8.81
C ALA A 54 -11.85 9.68 7.30
N TYR A 55 -10.77 9.07 6.83
CA TYR A 55 -10.46 9.00 5.41
C TYR A 55 -11.46 8.14 4.64
N GLU A 56 -11.85 6.98 5.18
CA GLU A 56 -12.94 6.16 4.63
C GLU A 56 -14.21 6.98 4.46
N SER A 57 -14.63 7.71 5.50
CA SER A 57 -15.85 8.54 5.45
C SER A 57 -15.79 9.65 4.39
N LEU A 58 -14.59 10.18 4.10
CA LEU A 58 -14.41 11.15 3.01
C LEU A 58 -14.60 10.52 1.63
N ILE A 59 -14.06 9.31 1.43
CA ILE A 59 -14.24 8.56 0.19
C ILE A 59 -15.75 8.26 -0.02
N GLU A 60 -16.42 7.78 1.04
CA GLU A 60 -17.88 7.55 1.02
C GLU A 60 -18.65 8.81 0.64
N SER A 61 -18.31 9.94 1.26
CA SER A 61 -18.95 11.22 0.98
C SER A 61 -18.76 11.68 -0.47
N PHE A 62 -17.53 11.49 -1.00
CA PHE A 62 -17.22 11.80 -2.40
C PHE A 62 -18.05 10.94 -3.37
N ILE A 63 -18.08 9.64 -3.17
CA ILE A 63 -18.86 8.72 -4.03
C ILE A 63 -20.36 8.98 -3.91
N THR A 64 -20.84 9.28 -2.71
CA THR A 64 -22.25 9.66 -2.49
C THR A 64 -22.63 10.93 -3.25
N ALA A 65 -21.77 11.94 -3.25
CA ALA A 65 -21.96 13.17 -4.01
C ALA A 65 -22.08 12.90 -5.52
N LEU A 66 -21.20 12.03 -6.07
CA LEU A 66 -21.28 11.62 -7.47
C LEU A 66 -22.61 10.89 -7.77
N ARG A 67 -22.98 9.91 -6.96
CA ARG A 67 -24.22 9.13 -7.15
C ARG A 67 -25.49 9.98 -7.02
N THR A 68 -25.49 10.94 -6.10
CA THR A 68 -26.59 11.91 -5.96
C THR A 68 -26.82 12.73 -7.25
N CYS A 69 -25.74 12.95 -8.02
CA CYS A 69 -25.80 13.65 -9.32
C CYS A 69 -25.94 12.70 -10.51
N GLU A 70 -26.21 11.41 -10.29
CA GLU A 70 -26.30 10.37 -11.33
C GLU A 70 -24.99 10.29 -12.17
N ILE A 71 -23.82 10.52 -11.54
CA ILE A 71 -22.51 10.39 -12.15
C ILE A 71 -21.98 8.99 -11.85
N ALA A 72 -21.61 8.25 -12.90
CA ALA A 72 -21.01 6.92 -12.80
C ALA A 72 -19.48 7.02 -12.81
N PRO A 73 -18.79 6.86 -11.66
CA PRO A 73 -17.33 6.90 -11.58
C PRO A 73 -16.70 5.61 -12.07
N TYR A 74 -15.58 5.73 -12.77
CA TYR A 74 -14.67 4.65 -13.14
C TYR A 74 -13.26 5.06 -12.72
N VAL A 75 -12.69 4.34 -11.75
CA VAL A 75 -11.40 4.72 -11.15
C VAL A 75 -10.30 3.89 -11.77
N VAL A 76 -9.25 4.55 -12.26
CA VAL A 76 -8.06 3.90 -12.83
C VAL A 76 -6.86 4.22 -11.94
N LEU A 77 -6.04 3.20 -11.65
CA LEU A 77 -4.87 3.27 -10.79
C LEU A 77 -3.61 2.93 -11.57
N ASP A 78 -2.48 3.55 -11.18
CA ASP A 78 -1.16 3.17 -11.69
C ASP A 78 -0.82 1.73 -11.33
N GLY A 79 -0.02 1.12 -12.20
CA GLY A 79 0.55 -0.20 -12.05
C GLY A 79 1.98 -0.20 -11.49
N GLY A 80 2.80 -1.10 -12.02
CA GLY A 80 4.24 -1.16 -11.76
C GLY A 80 5.02 -0.10 -12.52
N SER A 81 6.34 -0.11 -12.30
CA SER A 81 7.25 0.80 -12.97
C SER A 81 7.43 0.45 -14.45
N ASP A 82 7.67 1.46 -15.27
CA ASP A 82 8.06 1.28 -16.68
C ASP A 82 9.40 0.52 -16.77
N VAL A 83 9.41 -0.57 -17.52
CA VAL A 83 10.62 -1.40 -17.72
C VAL A 83 11.74 -0.69 -18.47
N THR A 84 11.41 0.34 -19.23
CA THR A 84 12.39 1.10 -20.02
C THR A 84 13.16 2.14 -19.21
N ASP A 85 12.90 2.21 -17.88
CA ASP A 85 13.53 3.14 -16.94
C ASP A 85 13.44 4.63 -17.35
N ARG A 86 12.54 4.98 -18.28
CA ARG A 86 12.38 6.36 -18.79
C ARG A 86 12.07 7.40 -17.72
N LYS A 87 11.39 7.01 -16.62
CA LYS A 87 11.03 7.87 -15.49
C LYS A 87 11.96 7.75 -14.28
N VAL A 88 13.03 6.95 -14.31
CA VAL A 88 13.88 6.65 -13.13
C VAL A 88 14.36 7.90 -12.41
N GLU A 89 14.91 8.87 -13.14
CA GLU A 89 15.40 10.10 -12.52
C GLU A 89 14.28 10.91 -11.84
N THR A 90 13.09 10.97 -12.49
CA THR A 90 11.93 11.69 -11.95
C THR A 90 11.38 10.99 -10.70
N VAL A 91 11.29 9.66 -10.73
CA VAL A 91 10.84 8.84 -9.58
C VAL A 91 11.84 8.92 -8.42
N ALA A 92 13.15 8.84 -8.70
CA ALA A 92 14.20 8.98 -7.69
C ALA A 92 14.12 10.34 -7.00
N LYS A 93 14.09 11.43 -7.77
CA LYS A 93 13.98 12.79 -7.23
C LYS A 93 12.71 12.99 -6.39
N ARG A 94 11.56 12.51 -6.87
CA ARG A 94 10.30 12.57 -6.10
C ARG A 94 10.39 11.79 -4.78
N SER A 95 11.11 10.68 -4.77
CA SER A 95 11.31 9.86 -3.58
C SER A 95 12.25 10.55 -2.59
N GLU A 96 13.34 11.17 -3.07
CA GLU A 96 14.24 12.01 -2.26
C GLU A 96 13.49 13.21 -1.66
N ASP A 97 12.74 13.97 -2.46
CA ASP A 97 11.91 15.09 -1.99
C ASP A 97 10.89 14.64 -0.93
N ARG A 98 10.39 13.40 -1.04
CA ARG A 98 9.45 12.82 -0.08
C ARG A 98 10.14 12.48 1.24
N VAL A 99 11.37 11.92 1.20
CA VAL A 99 12.19 11.65 2.39
C VAL A 99 12.51 12.96 3.12
N GLN A 100 12.91 14.00 2.41
CA GLN A 100 13.20 15.31 2.98
C GLN A 100 11.97 15.92 3.68
N ARG A 101 10.82 15.89 3.03
CA ARG A 101 9.55 16.36 3.60
C ARG A 101 9.10 15.54 4.82
N ALA A 102 9.27 14.21 4.78
CA ALA A 102 8.95 13.35 5.91
C ALA A 102 9.81 13.68 7.13
N HIS A 103 11.10 13.94 6.93
CA HIS A 103 12.01 14.38 7.97
C HIS A 103 11.60 15.78 8.50
N GLU A 104 11.32 16.74 7.62
CA GLU A 104 10.87 18.07 8.04
C GLU A 104 9.57 18.01 8.85
N ALA A 105 8.61 17.14 8.46
CA ALA A 105 7.40 16.89 9.22
C ALA A 105 7.72 16.35 10.62
N ALA A 106 8.64 15.39 10.73
CA ALA A 106 9.05 14.79 11.99
C ALA A 106 9.74 15.81 12.91
N ALA A 107 10.62 16.64 12.37
CA ALA A 107 11.36 17.65 13.13
C ALA A 107 10.49 18.83 13.57
N SER A 108 9.64 19.35 12.66
CA SER A 108 8.84 20.56 12.89
C SER A 108 7.45 20.29 13.47
N GLY A 109 6.91 19.09 13.28
CA GLY A 109 5.51 18.74 13.58
C GLY A 109 4.50 19.31 12.55
N LYS A 110 4.97 19.96 11.48
CA LYS A 110 4.10 20.47 10.41
C LYS A 110 3.64 19.33 9.51
N GLN A 111 2.47 19.48 8.89
CA GLN A 111 2.01 18.59 7.83
C GLN A 111 2.73 18.90 6.52
N MET A 112 3.38 17.89 5.94
CA MET A 112 4.20 18.01 4.73
C MET A 112 3.69 17.16 3.56
N LYS A 113 2.45 16.71 3.63
CA LYS A 113 1.78 15.90 2.62
C LYS A 113 2.48 14.55 2.39
N ILE A 114 2.74 13.83 3.47
CA ILE A 114 3.21 12.44 3.46
C ILE A 114 2.01 11.53 3.64
N LEU A 115 1.65 10.79 2.60
CA LEU A 115 0.48 9.90 2.66
C LEU A 115 0.76 8.75 3.65
N PRO A 116 -0.12 8.53 4.64
CA PRO A 116 0.03 7.43 5.59
C PRO A 116 0.03 6.07 4.92
N ARG A 117 0.77 5.13 5.52
CA ARG A 117 1.15 3.84 4.91
C ARG A 117 -0.01 2.97 4.45
N MET A 118 -1.13 2.99 5.18
CA MET A 118 -2.29 2.14 4.88
C MET A 118 -3.38 2.88 4.07
N ALA A 119 -3.18 4.16 3.73
CA ALA A 119 -4.20 4.95 3.02
C ALA A 119 -4.58 4.36 1.66
N ASP A 120 -3.65 3.74 0.94
CA ASP A 120 -3.93 3.07 -0.33
C ASP A 120 -4.88 1.87 -0.16
N PHE A 121 -4.67 1.05 0.87
CA PHE A 121 -5.58 -0.07 1.18
C PHE A 121 -6.97 0.43 1.57
N VAL A 122 -7.06 1.45 2.41
CA VAL A 122 -8.35 2.05 2.79
C VAL A 122 -9.08 2.57 1.54
N PHE A 123 -8.38 3.26 0.65
CA PHE A 123 -8.95 3.77 -0.60
C PHE A 123 -9.52 2.65 -1.47
N ARG A 124 -8.73 1.61 -1.74
CA ARG A 124 -9.12 0.45 -2.56
C ARG A 124 -10.26 -0.34 -1.91
N GLN A 125 -10.17 -0.64 -0.62
CA GLN A 125 -11.20 -1.38 0.12
C GLN A 125 -12.53 -0.61 0.18
N THR A 126 -12.49 0.70 0.39
CA THR A 126 -13.69 1.53 0.43
C THR A 126 -14.37 1.58 -0.93
N LEU A 127 -13.62 1.77 -2.02
CA LEU A 127 -14.18 1.74 -3.38
C LEU A 127 -14.78 0.38 -3.71
N ALA A 128 -14.09 -0.71 -3.37
CA ALA A 128 -14.59 -2.07 -3.58
C ALA A 128 -15.88 -2.34 -2.77
N ARG A 129 -15.94 -1.92 -1.49
CA ARG A 129 -17.14 -2.03 -0.64
C ARG A 129 -18.31 -1.20 -1.17
N LEU A 130 -18.02 -0.06 -1.77
CA LEU A 130 -19.02 0.79 -2.41
C LEU A 130 -19.36 0.34 -3.84
N GLU A 131 -18.83 -0.78 -4.30
CA GLU A 131 -19.06 -1.29 -5.66
C GLU A 131 -18.75 -0.24 -6.76
N VAL A 132 -17.68 0.54 -6.56
CA VAL A 132 -17.18 1.48 -7.56
C VAL A 132 -16.28 0.72 -8.54
N PRO A 133 -16.56 0.74 -9.86
CA PRO A 133 -15.69 0.15 -10.86
C PRO A 133 -14.28 0.71 -10.76
N MET A 134 -13.29 -0.16 -10.52
CA MET A 134 -11.89 0.20 -10.33
C MET A 134 -11.00 -0.75 -11.12
N ALA A 135 -10.03 -0.20 -11.82
CA ALA A 135 -9.01 -0.96 -12.52
C ALA A 135 -7.61 -0.43 -12.19
N GLN A 136 -6.62 -1.32 -12.21
CA GLN A 136 -5.21 -1.01 -12.08
C GLN A 136 -4.51 -1.34 -13.39
N CYS A 137 -3.73 -0.41 -13.93
CA CYS A 137 -2.89 -0.64 -15.09
C CYS A 137 -1.74 -1.60 -14.74
N PHE A 138 -1.06 -2.14 -15.73
CA PHE A 138 0.20 -2.85 -15.50
C PHE A 138 1.38 -1.88 -15.36
N GLU A 139 1.27 -0.72 -15.98
CA GLU A 139 2.24 0.39 -15.97
C GLU A 139 1.51 1.69 -15.58
N GLU A 140 1.94 2.86 -16.08
CA GLU A 140 1.34 4.16 -15.84
C GLU A 140 -0.11 4.23 -16.34
N ALA A 141 -0.95 4.99 -15.66
CA ALA A 141 -2.38 5.07 -15.95
C ALA A 141 -2.77 6.20 -16.90
N ASP A 142 -1.97 7.25 -17.06
CA ASP A 142 -2.38 8.49 -17.72
C ASP A 142 -2.86 8.28 -19.17
N GLN A 143 -2.10 7.52 -19.97
CA GLN A 143 -2.50 7.17 -21.34
C GLN A 143 -3.79 6.36 -21.38
N GLU A 144 -3.94 5.40 -20.48
CA GLU A 144 -5.11 4.53 -20.42
C GLU A 144 -6.36 5.31 -19.95
N ILE A 145 -6.21 6.25 -19.01
CA ILE A 145 -7.26 7.17 -18.58
C ILE A 145 -7.73 8.02 -19.76
N ALA A 146 -6.79 8.60 -20.52
CA ALA A 146 -7.10 9.42 -21.67
C ALA A 146 -7.77 8.61 -22.80
N ALA A 147 -7.27 7.40 -23.06
CA ALA A 147 -7.81 6.48 -24.06
C ALA A 147 -9.25 6.05 -23.71
N LEU A 148 -9.47 5.63 -22.46
CA LEU A 148 -10.78 5.21 -21.95
C LEU A 148 -11.80 6.35 -22.00
N ALA A 149 -11.41 7.55 -21.56
CA ALA A 149 -12.26 8.73 -21.59
C ALA A 149 -12.62 9.14 -23.03
N SER A 150 -11.66 9.03 -23.94
CA SER A 150 -11.86 9.33 -25.38
C SER A 150 -12.79 8.32 -26.03
N GLU A 151 -12.62 7.02 -25.78
CA GLU A 151 -13.47 5.96 -26.30
C GLU A 151 -14.92 6.10 -25.79
N TRP A 152 -15.07 6.39 -24.51
CA TRP A 152 -16.40 6.51 -23.87
C TRP A 152 -17.02 7.91 -23.98
N GLN A 153 -16.36 8.84 -24.62
CA GLN A 153 -16.81 10.23 -24.79
C GLN A 153 -17.25 10.86 -23.45
N CYS A 154 -16.44 10.65 -22.42
CA CYS A 154 -16.70 11.19 -21.07
C CYS A 154 -15.47 11.94 -20.55
N PRO A 155 -15.65 12.88 -19.58
CA PRO A 155 -14.53 13.67 -19.09
C PRO A 155 -13.61 12.87 -18.14
N VAL A 156 -12.38 13.37 -17.98
CA VAL A 156 -11.42 12.93 -16.99
C VAL A 156 -11.44 13.85 -15.78
N LEU A 157 -11.34 13.29 -14.57
CA LEU A 157 -11.14 14.01 -13.32
C LEU A 157 -9.75 13.71 -12.77
N SER A 158 -8.87 14.68 -12.75
CA SER A 158 -7.52 14.63 -12.16
C SER A 158 -7.05 16.03 -11.81
N ASN A 159 -5.88 16.14 -11.23
CA ASN A 159 -5.13 17.39 -11.07
C ASN A 159 -3.75 17.32 -11.73
N ASP A 160 -3.51 16.27 -12.52
CA ASP A 160 -2.27 16.16 -13.28
C ASP A 160 -2.30 17.09 -14.49
N SER A 161 -1.20 17.80 -14.72
CA SER A 161 -1.08 18.73 -15.81
C SER A 161 -1.00 18.09 -17.20
N ASP A 162 -0.70 16.81 -17.28
CA ASP A 162 -0.63 16.08 -18.53
C ASP A 162 -2.00 16.00 -19.22
N PHE A 163 -3.10 15.99 -18.45
CA PHE A 163 -4.46 16.05 -18.99
C PHE A 163 -4.84 17.37 -19.65
N TYR A 164 -4.01 18.42 -19.53
CA TYR A 164 -4.14 19.62 -20.38
C TYR A 164 -3.56 19.42 -21.79
N VAL A 165 -2.74 18.38 -21.99
CA VAL A 165 -2.09 18.07 -23.27
C VAL A 165 -2.84 16.99 -24.04
N PHE A 166 -3.32 15.95 -23.35
CA PHE A 166 -4.09 14.86 -23.97
C PHE A 166 -5.32 15.39 -24.72
N HIS A 167 -5.59 14.79 -25.88
CA HIS A 167 -6.82 15.04 -26.61
C HIS A 167 -8.02 14.36 -25.91
N LEU A 168 -8.81 15.14 -25.20
CA LEU A 168 -9.99 14.68 -24.47
C LEU A 168 -11.27 15.28 -25.09
N PRO A 169 -12.00 14.56 -25.94
CA PRO A 169 -13.19 15.11 -26.64
C PRO A 169 -14.26 15.63 -25.71
N ALA A 170 -14.49 14.94 -24.57
CA ALA A 170 -15.45 15.37 -23.56
C ALA A 170 -14.83 16.31 -22.51
N GLY A 171 -13.54 16.65 -22.62
CA GLY A 171 -12.84 17.62 -21.79
C GLY A 171 -12.25 17.05 -20.50
N PHE A 172 -11.50 17.91 -19.83
CA PHE A 172 -10.80 17.65 -18.58
C PHE A 172 -11.44 18.46 -17.45
N LEU A 173 -11.61 17.84 -16.29
CA LEU A 173 -12.14 18.45 -15.06
C LEU A 173 -11.01 18.48 -14.02
N PRO A 174 -10.34 19.62 -13.82
CA PRO A 174 -9.40 19.76 -12.73
C PRO A 174 -10.09 19.58 -11.38
N THR A 175 -9.54 18.75 -10.52
CA THR A 175 -10.13 18.46 -9.20
C THR A 175 -10.26 19.70 -8.32
N SER A 176 -9.36 20.70 -8.50
CA SER A 176 -9.40 22.00 -7.85
C SER A 176 -10.69 22.79 -8.13
N HIS A 177 -11.31 22.55 -9.30
CA HIS A 177 -12.54 23.20 -9.73
C HIS A 177 -13.76 22.30 -9.65
N PHE A 178 -13.66 21.12 -9.06
CA PHE A 178 -14.76 20.15 -8.92
C PHE A 178 -15.37 20.23 -7.52
N GLN A 179 -16.48 21.01 -7.38
CA GLN A 179 -17.08 21.37 -6.08
C GLN A 179 -17.98 20.24 -5.53
N TRP A 180 -17.45 19.04 -5.37
CA TRP A 180 -18.21 17.87 -4.93
C TRP A 180 -18.78 17.95 -3.52
N LYS A 181 -18.19 18.78 -2.63
CA LYS A 181 -18.68 19.01 -1.26
C LYS A 181 -20.00 19.79 -1.23
N GLU A 182 -20.32 20.51 -2.31
CA GLU A 182 -21.51 21.36 -2.45
C GLU A 182 -22.37 20.87 -3.61
N VAL A 183 -23.09 19.75 -3.41
CA VAL A 183 -24.09 19.31 -4.40
C VAL A 183 -25.21 20.33 -4.47
N LYS A 184 -25.49 20.82 -5.66
CA LYS A 184 -26.54 21.82 -5.92
C LYS A 184 -27.75 21.19 -6.61
N GLY A 185 -28.95 21.74 -6.32
CA GLY A 185 -30.19 21.34 -6.95
C GLY A 185 -30.66 22.35 -8.00
N SER A 186 -31.23 21.87 -9.10
CA SER A 186 -31.96 22.67 -10.08
C SER A 186 -33.25 21.95 -10.45
N GLY A 187 -34.37 22.35 -9.81
CA GLY A 187 -35.62 21.61 -9.90
C GLY A 187 -35.51 20.22 -9.29
N SER A 188 -35.84 19.17 -10.03
CA SER A 188 -35.69 17.76 -9.60
C SER A 188 -34.32 17.17 -9.83
N ARG A 189 -33.30 17.96 -10.23
CA ARG A 189 -32.00 17.46 -10.64
C ARG A 189 -30.88 17.98 -9.72
N SER A 190 -29.99 17.09 -9.33
CA SER A 190 -28.78 17.43 -8.62
C SER A 190 -27.59 17.52 -9.58
N TYR A 191 -26.64 18.42 -9.30
CA TYR A 191 -25.42 18.58 -10.10
C TYR A 191 -24.26 19.05 -9.24
N ILE A 192 -23.04 18.80 -9.72
CA ILE A 192 -21.81 19.36 -9.18
C ILE A 192 -21.37 20.50 -10.06
N SER A 193 -21.11 21.67 -9.45
CA SER A 193 -20.51 22.80 -10.17
C SER A 193 -19.05 22.51 -10.42
N CYS A 194 -18.60 22.64 -11.67
CA CYS A 194 -17.20 22.44 -12.03
C CYS A 194 -16.81 23.32 -13.22
N ARG A 195 -15.49 23.44 -13.44
CA ARG A 195 -14.93 24.04 -14.64
C ARG A 195 -14.33 22.96 -15.51
N ARG A 196 -14.60 23.05 -16.80
CA ARG A 196 -14.15 22.08 -17.80
C ARG A 196 -13.19 22.74 -18.76
N PHE A 197 -12.05 22.11 -18.97
CA PHE A 197 -11.05 22.51 -19.94
C PHE A 197 -11.14 21.68 -21.22
N TYR A 198 -10.87 22.29 -22.35
CA TYR A 198 -10.78 21.63 -23.64
C TYR A 198 -9.46 22.05 -24.33
N THR A 199 -8.70 21.08 -24.82
CA THR A 199 -7.47 21.30 -25.60
C THR A 199 -7.74 22.13 -26.87
N SER A 200 -8.91 21.94 -27.51
CA SER A 200 -9.34 22.74 -28.67
C SER A 200 -9.48 24.24 -28.35
N SER A 201 -10.00 24.57 -27.16
CA SER A 201 -10.11 25.97 -26.72
C SER A 201 -8.72 26.58 -26.45
N PHE A 202 -7.82 25.80 -25.87
CA PHE A 202 -6.43 26.19 -25.65
C PHE A 202 -5.70 26.46 -26.98
N CYS A 203 -5.80 25.53 -27.91
CA CYS A 203 -5.18 25.66 -29.23
C CYS A 203 -5.72 26.88 -29.98
N ALA A 204 -7.03 27.10 -29.96
CA ALA A 204 -7.66 28.27 -30.60
C ALA A 204 -7.17 29.58 -29.98
N PHE A 205 -7.04 29.64 -28.65
CA PHE A 205 -6.61 30.82 -27.94
C PHE A 205 -5.17 31.23 -28.25
N PHE A 206 -4.26 30.25 -28.34
CA PHE A 206 -2.84 30.53 -28.64
C PHE A 206 -2.50 30.45 -30.13
N GLY A 207 -3.44 30.09 -31.00
CA GLY A 207 -3.20 29.91 -32.44
C GLY A 207 -2.31 28.71 -32.75
N LEU A 208 -2.39 27.64 -31.93
CA LEU A 208 -1.54 26.45 -32.03
C LEU A 208 -2.30 25.33 -32.76
N GLN A 209 -1.61 24.58 -33.63
CA GLN A 209 -2.14 23.34 -34.19
C GLN A 209 -2.20 22.26 -33.09
N HIS A 210 -3.29 21.51 -33.04
CA HIS A 210 -3.50 20.50 -31.98
C HIS A 210 -2.40 19.44 -31.94
N GLN A 211 -1.90 19.03 -33.09
CA GLN A 211 -0.82 18.04 -33.25
C GLN A 211 0.53 18.48 -32.66
N LEU A 212 0.70 19.78 -32.36
CA LEU A 212 1.91 20.33 -31.72
C LEU A 212 1.89 20.26 -30.18
N LEU A 213 0.76 19.88 -29.56
CA LEU A 213 0.68 19.79 -28.10
C LEU A 213 1.64 18.78 -27.47
N PRO A 214 1.85 17.56 -28.05
CA PRO A 214 2.89 16.65 -27.59
C PRO A 214 4.29 17.26 -27.66
N ALA A 215 4.62 17.95 -28.77
CA ALA A 215 5.90 18.64 -28.92
C ALA A 215 6.04 19.80 -27.92
N PHE A 216 4.97 20.53 -27.65
CA PHE A 216 4.94 21.56 -26.59
C PHE A 216 5.29 20.94 -25.23
N ALA A 217 4.68 19.81 -24.84
CA ALA A 217 4.95 19.15 -23.56
C ALA A 217 6.41 18.65 -23.48
N ALA A 218 6.92 18.02 -24.54
CA ALA A 218 8.30 17.53 -24.57
C ALA A 218 9.32 18.68 -24.47
N LEU A 219 9.10 19.81 -25.17
CA LEU A 219 10.00 20.96 -25.15
C LEU A 219 9.90 21.78 -23.85
N ALA A 220 8.73 21.85 -23.24
CA ALA A 220 8.52 22.45 -21.92
C ALA A 220 9.16 21.63 -20.80
N GLY A 221 9.35 20.35 -21.03
CA GLY A 221 9.78 19.35 -20.07
C GLY A 221 8.59 18.69 -19.36
N ASN A 222 8.55 17.37 -19.42
CA ASN A 222 7.57 16.52 -18.78
C ASN A 222 8.25 15.46 -17.89
N ASP A 223 7.53 14.44 -17.46
CA ASP A 223 8.06 13.39 -16.60
C ASP A 223 9.16 12.52 -17.27
N TYR A 224 9.23 12.54 -18.60
CA TYR A 224 10.19 11.77 -19.41
C TYR A 224 11.37 12.58 -19.90
N VAL A 225 11.18 13.88 -20.13
CA VAL A 225 12.20 14.76 -20.71
C VAL A 225 12.41 15.98 -19.82
N LYS A 226 13.67 16.24 -19.44
CA LYS A 226 14.01 17.46 -18.72
C LYS A 226 13.77 18.69 -19.58
N GLN A 227 13.33 19.78 -18.96
CA GLN A 227 13.12 21.06 -19.64
C GLN A 227 14.33 21.45 -20.52
N SER A 228 14.06 21.87 -21.75
CA SER A 228 15.07 22.32 -22.67
C SER A 228 15.83 23.54 -22.13
N ARG A 229 17.13 23.66 -22.49
CA ARG A 229 17.96 24.82 -22.10
C ARG A 229 17.65 26.10 -22.89
N ILE A 230 16.68 26.08 -23.80
CA ILE A 230 16.27 27.21 -24.61
C ILE A 230 15.61 28.28 -23.72
N LYS A 231 15.99 29.50 -23.88
CA LYS A 231 15.35 30.65 -23.20
C LYS A 231 14.09 31.06 -23.98
N TRP A 232 13.04 30.28 -23.87
CA TRP A 232 11.79 30.47 -24.61
C TRP A 232 11.17 31.86 -24.36
N ALA A 233 11.42 32.47 -23.20
CA ALA A 233 10.94 33.83 -22.88
C ALA A 233 11.32 34.91 -23.93
N GLN A 234 12.38 34.69 -24.71
CA GLN A 234 12.79 35.63 -25.78
C GLN A 234 11.77 35.71 -26.94
N PHE A 235 10.89 34.74 -27.06
CA PHE A 235 9.86 34.70 -28.11
C PHE A 235 8.52 35.31 -27.66
N VAL A 236 8.43 35.80 -26.42
CA VAL A 236 7.26 36.55 -25.97
C VAL A 236 7.23 37.89 -26.66
N PRO A 237 6.09 38.30 -27.25
CA PRO A 237 5.97 39.63 -27.87
C PRO A 237 6.24 40.76 -26.90
N ALA A 238 6.91 41.81 -27.37
CA ALA A 238 7.23 43.01 -26.56
C ALA A 238 5.93 43.63 -26.00
N GLY A 239 5.96 44.01 -24.72
CA GLY A 239 4.81 44.64 -24.03
C GLY A 239 3.76 43.64 -23.53
N ARG A 240 3.93 42.34 -23.70
CA ARG A 240 3.04 41.33 -23.12
C ARG A 240 3.54 40.89 -21.74
N GLU A 241 2.76 41.20 -20.71
CA GLU A 241 3.04 40.74 -19.36
C GLU A 241 2.57 39.31 -19.18
N THR A 242 3.43 38.44 -18.63
CA THR A 242 3.12 37.02 -18.36
C THR A 242 3.83 36.53 -17.11
N ASN A 243 3.14 35.75 -16.31
CA ASN A 243 3.70 35.13 -15.11
C ASN A 243 4.53 33.85 -15.41
N ARG A 244 4.48 33.36 -16.64
CA ARG A 244 5.18 32.16 -17.11
C ARG A 244 5.80 32.36 -18.49
N PRO A 245 6.78 33.28 -18.60
CA PRO A 245 7.33 33.69 -19.91
C PRO A 245 7.96 32.53 -20.71
N GLN A 246 8.46 31.48 -20.05
CA GLN A 246 9.01 30.32 -20.73
C GLN A 246 7.93 29.55 -21.49
N LEU A 247 6.78 29.22 -20.85
CA LEU A 247 5.70 28.50 -21.50
C LEU A 247 5.03 29.31 -22.58
N GLU A 248 4.79 30.60 -22.34
CA GLU A 248 4.17 31.48 -23.31
C GLU A 248 5.08 31.73 -24.53
N GLY A 249 6.37 31.93 -24.31
CA GLY A 249 7.34 32.09 -25.40
C GLY A 249 7.45 30.80 -26.25
N LEU A 250 7.40 29.62 -25.61
CA LEU A 250 7.37 28.37 -26.33
C LEU A 250 6.11 28.26 -27.22
N LEU A 251 4.93 28.61 -26.69
CA LEU A 251 3.69 28.63 -27.48
C LEU A 251 3.75 29.62 -28.64
N CYS A 252 4.29 30.83 -28.38
CA CYS A 252 4.50 31.83 -29.43
C CYS A 252 5.46 31.35 -30.53
N TRP A 253 6.46 30.59 -30.18
CA TRP A 253 7.40 30.04 -31.14
C TRP A 253 6.80 28.85 -31.93
N LEU A 254 6.12 27.90 -31.22
CA LEU A 254 5.50 26.71 -31.83
C LEU A 254 4.41 27.03 -32.85
N LYS A 255 3.66 28.15 -32.70
CA LYS A 255 2.60 28.51 -33.66
C LYS A 255 3.11 28.75 -35.08
N ASN A 256 4.44 28.90 -35.29
CA ASN A 256 5.03 29.07 -36.62
C ASN A 256 5.22 27.72 -37.36
N PHE A 257 4.96 26.60 -36.71
CA PHE A 257 5.11 25.26 -37.29
C PHE A 257 3.74 24.62 -37.50
N GLN A 258 3.69 23.70 -38.45
CA GLN A 258 2.53 22.83 -38.66
C GLN A 258 2.85 21.38 -38.31
N ASP A 259 4.08 20.96 -38.51
CA ASP A 259 4.55 19.61 -38.23
C ASP A 259 5.35 19.54 -36.93
N PRO A 260 5.02 18.59 -36.00
CA PRO A 260 5.74 18.39 -34.76
C PRO A 260 7.22 18.05 -34.97
N GLN A 261 7.53 17.24 -36.02
CA GLN A 261 8.90 16.85 -36.32
C GLN A 261 9.77 18.03 -36.73
N GLU A 262 9.26 18.89 -37.60
CA GLU A 262 9.93 20.12 -38.00
C GLU A 262 10.20 21.04 -36.80
N ALA A 263 9.23 21.16 -35.89
CA ALA A 263 9.39 21.94 -34.66
C ALA A 263 10.49 21.37 -33.77
N LEU A 264 10.55 20.04 -33.56
CA LEU A 264 11.60 19.41 -32.76
C LEU A 264 12.98 19.61 -33.37
N GLU A 265 13.12 19.42 -34.71
CA GLU A 265 14.40 19.62 -35.41
C GLU A 265 14.89 21.07 -35.27
N ALA A 266 13.98 22.02 -35.43
CA ALA A 266 14.30 23.45 -35.27
C ALA A 266 14.68 23.76 -33.79
N ALA A 267 14.02 23.16 -32.81
CA ALA A 267 14.37 23.29 -31.40
C ALA A 267 15.78 22.74 -31.09
N VAL A 268 16.14 21.60 -31.64
CA VAL A 268 17.48 21.01 -31.46
C VAL A 268 18.56 21.91 -32.04
N VAL A 269 18.29 22.58 -33.18
CA VAL A 269 19.20 23.60 -33.72
C VAL A 269 19.37 24.78 -32.78
N LEU A 270 18.28 25.26 -32.19
CA LEU A 270 18.33 26.33 -31.18
C LEU A 270 19.10 25.96 -29.90
N MET A 271 19.16 24.67 -29.58
CA MET A 271 19.94 24.16 -28.43
C MET A 271 21.46 24.20 -28.71
N GLY A 272 21.90 24.50 -29.94
CA GLY A 272 23.32 24.56 -30.31
C GLY A 272 24.02 23.20 -30.23
N GLN A 273 23.29 22.09 -30.39
CA GLN A 273 23.85 20.75 -30.30
C GLN A 273 24.74 20.45 -31.53
N LEU A 274 25.93 19.93 -31.24
CA LEU A 274 26.82 19.38 -32.27
C LEU A 274 26.15 18.15 -32.91
N SER A 275 26.48 17.90 -34.15
CA SER A 275 25.85 16.86 -35.03
C SER A 275 25.75 15.48 -34.36
N GLU A 276 26.73 15.10 -33.53
CA GLU A 276 26.77 13.79 -32.87
C GLU A 276 25.70 13.62 -31.77
N ASN A 277 25.36 14.68 -31.07
CA ASN A 277 24.34 14.62 -29.97
C ASN A 277 22.92 14.92 -30.49
N LYS A 278 22.77 15.38 -31.72
CA LYS A 278 21.47 15.78 -32.28
C LYS A 278 20.47 14.62 -32.30
N LYS A 279 20.89 13.43 -32.70
CA LYS A 279 20.03 12.24 -32.80
C LYS A 279 19.53 11.80 -31.43
N GLU A 280 20.39 11.82 -30.41
CA GLU A 280 20.03 11.42 -29.06
C GLU A 280 19.04 12.38 -28.42
N VAL A 281 19.25 13.69 -28.59
CA VAL A 281 18.32 14.71 -28.07
C VAL A 281 16.98 14.60 -28.77
N LEU A 282 16.97 14.42 -30.08
CA LEU A 282 15.74 14.26 -30.86
C LEU A 282 14.99 12.99 -30.43
N HIS A 283 15.69 11.87 -30.25
CA HIS A 283 15.09 10.64 -29.75
C HIS A 283 14.44 10.83 -28.37
N ARG A 284 15.11 11.49 -27.41
CA ARG A 284 14.53 11.80 -26.09
C ARG A 284 13.27 12.68 -26.19
N LEU A 285 13.27 13.66 -27.08
CA LEU A 285 12.08 14.50 -27.32
C LEU A 285 10.92 13.67 -27.89
N HIS A 286 11.18 12.74 -28.80
CA HIS A 286 10.18 11.81 -29.31
C HIS A 286 9.59 10.93 -28.21
N VAL A 287 10.43 10.34 -27.38
CA VAL A 287 9.95 9.58 -26.20
C VAL A 287 9.01 10.41 -25.32
N GLY A 288 9.31 11.71 -25.11
CA GLY A 288 8.43 12.60 -24.36
C GLY A 288 7.11 12.95 -25.07
N MET A 289 7.03 12.77 -26.39
CA MET A 289 5.81 12.96 -27.19
C MET A 289 4.92 11.71 -27.23
N GLU A 290 5.52 10.51 -27.29
CA GLU A 290 4.83 9.21 -27.40
C GLU A 290 3.78 9.00 -26.28
N GLU A 291 3.98 9.63 -25.13
CA GLU A 291 3.04 9.59 -24.00
C GLU A 291 1.66 10.14 -24.36
N TYR A 292 1.62 11.15 -25.25
CA TYR A 292 0.37 11.83 -25.61
C TYR A 292 -0.25 11.30 -26.90
N GLU A 293 0.33 10.27 -27.49
CA GLU A 293 -0.22 9.67 -28.70
C GLU A 293 -1.56 8.98 -28.42
N PRO A 294 -2.58 9.19 -29.28
CA PRO A 294 -3.88 8.55 -29.10
C PRO A 294 -3.75 7.04 -29.28
N ARG A 295 -4.21 6.28 -28.29
CA ARG A 295 -4.25 4.82 -28.28
C ARG A 295 -5.68 4.35 -27.97
N GLY A 296 -6.01 3.11 -28.33
CA GLY A 296 -7.25 2.46 -27.88
C GLY A 296 -7.14 2.03 -26.41
N SER A 297 -8.26 2.06 -25.68
CA SER A 297 -8.27 1.62 -24.29
C SER A 297 -8.14 0.11 -24.15
N LYS A 298 -7.20 -0.33 -23.35
CA LYS A 298 -7.04 -1.72 -22.93
C LYS A 298 -8.02 -2.09 -21.79
N LEU A 299 -8.46 -1.11 -20.99
CA LEU A 299 -9.33 -1.33 -19.84
C LEU A 299 -10.83 -1.29 -20.18
N SER A 300 -11.23 -0.80 -21.36
CA SER A 300 -12.63 -0.75 -21.78
C SER A 300 -13.30 -2.13 -21.69
N ARG A 301 -12.65 -3.17 -22.19
CA ARG A 301 -13.15 -4.56 -22.11
C ARG A 301 -13.20 -5.09 -20.69
N PHE A 302 -12.26 -4.69 -19.84
CA PHE A 302 -12.27 -5.08 -18.42
C PHE A 302 -13.48 -4.49 -17.70
N PHE A 303 -13.74 -3.21 -17.85
CA PHE A 303 -14.90 -2.56 -17.22
C PHE A 303 -16.26 -3.07 -17.75
N LEU A 304 -16.32 -3.48 -19.01
CA LEU A 304 -17.57 -3.96 -19.62
C LEU A 304 -17.81 -5.46 -19.42
N HIS A 305 -16.75 -6.27 -19.40
CA HIS A 305 -16.87 -7.72 -19.47
C HIS A 305 -16.03 -8.47 -18.42
N GLY A 306 -15.27 -7.76 -17.56
CA GLY A 306 -14.38 -8.39 -16.56
C GLY A 306 -13.15 -9.08 -17.12
N ALA A 307 -12.85 -8.93 -18.43
CA ALA A 307 -11.70 -9.55 -19.06
C ALA A 307 -10.45 -8.68 -18.83
N PRO A 308 -9.38 -9.20 -18.20
CA PRO A 308 -8.14 -8.44 -18.01
C PRO A 308 -7.50 -8.15 -19.36
N PRO A 309 -6.77 -7.03 -19.51
CA PRO A 309 -6.01 -6.75 -20.70
C PRO A 309 -4.85 -7.75 -20.86
N GLU A 310 -4.36 -7.91 -22.09
CA GLU A 310 -3.15 -8.65 -22.36
C GLU A 310 -1.96 -7.97 -21.68
N PHE A 311 -1.07 -8.78 -21.10
CA PHE A 311 0.12 -8.25 -20.46
C PHE A 311 1.10 -7.77 -21.55
N PRO A 312 1.65 -6.55 -21.43
CA PRO A 312 2.62 -6.03 -22.40
C PRO A 312 4.00 -6.67 -22.15
N ALA A 313 4.13 -7.96 -22.51
CA ALA A 313 5.37 -8.70 -22.36
C ALA A 313 6.32 -8.39 -23.51
N LEU A 314 7.59 -8.15 -23.21
CA LEU A 314 8.69 -8.25 -24.16
C LEU A 314 8.90 -9.74 -24.53
N GLU A 315 9.51 -10.03 -25.69
CA GLU A 315 9.70 -11.42 -26.16
C GLU A 315 10.36 -12.34 -25.12
N GLU A 316 11.24 -11.79 -24.29
CA GLU A 316 11.94 -12.51 -23.21
C GLU A 316 11.09 -12.68 -21.91
N GLU A 317 9.93 -12.03 -21.81
CA GLU A 317 9.09 -11.96 -20.60
C GLU A 317 7.80 -12.79 -20.68
N VAL A 318 7.56 -13.52 -21.78
CA VAL A 318 6.27 -14.16 -22.09
C VAL A 318 5.73 -15.04 -20.94
N ASP A 319 6.61 -15.70 -20.17
CA ASP A 319 6.22 -16.57 -19.04
C ASP A 319 6.49 -15.97 -17.65
N LEU A 320 6.92 -14.71 -17.59
CA LEU A 320 7.37 -14.11 -16.32
C LEU A 320 6.20 -13.81 -15.39
N VAL A 321 5.07 -13.35 -15.94
CA VAL A 321 3.84 -13.06 -15.19
C VAL A 321 2.79 -14.12 -15.49
N PRO A 322 2.49 -15.05 -14.59
CA PRO A 322 1.50 -16.08 -14.81
C PRO A 322 0.11 -15.51 -15.11
N HIS A 323 -0.62 -16.15 -16.01
CA HIS A 323 -1.94 -15.70 -16.47
C HIS A 323 -2.92 -15.47 -15.30
N TRP A 324 -2.87 -16.30 -14.24
CA TRP A 324 -3.74 -16.14 -13.07
C TRP A 324 -3.55 -14.82 -12.33
N MET A 325 -2.39 -14.14 -12.47
CA MET A 325 -2.12 -12.86 -11.83
C MET A 325 -2.78 -11.68 -12.56
N LEU A 326 -3.10 -11.80 -13.84
CA LEU A 326 -3.60 -10.68 -14.66
C LEU A 326 -4.90 -10.10 -14.11
N LEU A 327 -5.87 -10.95 -13.81
CA LEU A 327 -7.15 -10.51 -13.27
C LEU A 327 -7.04 -9.88 -11.86
N PRO A 328 -6.34 -10.47 -10.88
CA PRO A 328 -6.09 -9.83 -9.59
C PRO A 328 -5.31 -8.51 -9.68
N LEU A 329 -4.34 -8.41 -10.59
CA LEU A 329 -3.61 -7.18 -10.83
C LEU A 329 -4.53 -6.10 -11.40
N THR A 330 -5.23 -6.39 -12.51
CA THR A 330 -6.15 -5.43 -13.12
C THR A 330 -7.28 -5.03 -12.19
N GLY A 331 -7.80 -5.97 -11.38
CA GLY A 331 -8.83 -5.70 -10.38
C GLY A 331 -8.31 -5.05 -9.09
N ALA A 332 -7.06 -4.61 -9.05
CA ALA A 332 -6.40 -3.98 -7.89
C ALA A 332 -6.44 -4.81 -6.59
N ARG A 333 -6.54 -6.14 -6.71
CA ARG A 333 -6.51 -7.11 -5.60
C ARG A 333 -5.12 -7.65 -5.31
N LEU A 334 -4.17 -7.41 -6.20
CA LEU A 334 -2.76 -7.73 -6.05
C LEU A 334 -1.96 -6.44 -6.20
N ALA A 335 -1.00 -6.24 -5.31
CA ALA A 335 -0.16 -5.04 -5.31
C ALA A 335 0.69 -4.97 -6.59
N PRO A 336 0.76 -3.82 -7.28
CA PRO A 336 1.47 -3.70 -8.57
C PRO A 336 2.98 -3.88 -8.45
N GLU A 337 3.55 -3.65 -7.28
CA GLU A 337 4.98 -3.81 -7.01
C GLU A 337 5.48 -5.25 -7.21
N VAL A 338 4.59 -6.25 -7.31
CA VAL A 338 4.98 -7.61 -7.70
C VAL A 338 5.54 -7.64 -9.12
N LEU A 339 5.08 -6.74 -10.01
CA LEU A 339 5.60 -6.59 -11.38
C LEU A 339 7.02 -6.03 -11.36
N ASP A 340 7.31 -5.04 -10.50
CA ASP A 340 8.65 -4.49 -10.34
C ASP A 340 9.65 -5.56 -9.85
N VAL A 341 9.20 -6.44 -8.95
CA VAL A 341 10.04 -7.55 -8.49
C VAL A 341 10.28 -8.57 -9.60
N LEU A 342 9.25 -8.94 -10.36
CA LEU A 342 9.35 -9.94 -11.42
C LEU A 342 10.19 -9.44 -12.61
N ARG A 343 9.95 -8.21 -13.06
CA ARG A 343 10.54 -7.64 -14.28
C ARG A 343 11.88 -6.95 -14.05
N LEU A 344 11.97 -6.16 -12.97
CA LEU A 344 13.09 -5.26 -12.71
C LEU A 344 13.99 -5.71 -11.56
N HIS A 345 13.58 -6.74 -10.81
CA HIS A 345 14.24 -7.13 -9.56
C HIS A 345 14.43 -5.94 -8.61
N LYS A 346 13.46 -5.04 -8.56
CA LYS A 346 13.46 -3.82 -7.75
C LYS A 346 12.23 -3.77 -6.85
N MET A 347 12.36 -3.12 -5.70
CA MET A 347 11.24 -2.82 -4.79
C MET A 347 11.42 -1.41 -4.23
N GLY A 348 10.62 -0.47 -4.71
CA GLY A 348 10.54 0.86 -4.13
C GLY A 348 9.78 0.86 -2.80
N LEU A 349 10.43 1.31 -1.72
CA LEU A 349 9.80 1.38 -0.40
C LEU A 349 9.38 2.82 -0.09
N GLY A 350 8.11 2.99 0.30
CA GLY A 350 7.61 4.30 0.70
C GLY A 350 8.20 4.76 2.04
N CYS A 351 8.28 6.06 2.26
CA CYS A 351 8.63 6.64 3.55
C CYS A 351 7.37 6.99 4.38
N ALA A 352 7.54 7.10 5.69
CA ALA A 352 6.56 7.66 6.62
C ALA A 352 7.17 8.87 7.32
N VAL A 353 6.36 9.60 8.09
CA VAL A 353 6.86 10.63 8.99
C VAL A 353 7.57 9.93 10.15
N GLU A 354 8.90 9.97 10.15
CA GLU A 354 9.75 9.26 11.12
C GLU A 354 11.07 10.00 11.35
N PRO A 355 11.68 9.87 12.57
CA PRO A 355 12.95 10.54 12.90
C PRO A 355 14.10 10.08 11.98
N GLU A 356 14.99 11.00 11.63
CA GLU A 356 16.17 10.71 10.82
C GLU A 356 17.17 9.82 11.53
N ASP A 357 17.35 10.03 12.84
CA ASP A 357 18.29 9.30 13.70
C ASP A 357 17.94 7.82 13.91
N LEU A 358 16.74 7.40 13.48
CA LEU A 358 16.30 6.02 13.56
C LEU A 358 16.34 5.34 12.18
N PRO A 359 16.62 4.02 12.15
CA PRO A 359 16.58 3.24 10.91
C PRO A 359 15.21 3.32 10.23
N SER A 360 15.15 3.08 8.91
CA SER A 360 13.87 2.99 8.22
C SER A 360 12.97 1.92 8.86
N THR A 361 11.70 2.28 9.11
CA THR A 361 10.71 1.33 9.63
C THR A 361 10.47 0.15 8.68
N ASN A 362 10.78 0.29 7.39
CA ASN A 362 10.69 -0.80 6.41
C ASN A 362 11.59 -2.00 6.74
N LEU A 363 12.67 -1.79 7.51
CA LEU A 363 13.55 -2.88 7.94
C LEU A 363 12.85 -3.90 8.81
N THR A 364 11.83 -3.49 9.58
CA THR A 364 11.06 -4.38 10.46
C THR A 364 10.31 -5.46 9.69
N SER A 365 9.78 -5.14 8.51
CA SER A 365 9.02 -6.07 7.68
C SER A 365 9.82 -6.73 6.55
N ARG A 366 11.12 -6.42 6.40
CA ARG A 366 11.98 -7.02 5.35
C ARG A 366 11.89 -8.54 5.28
N PRO A 367 11.89 -9.31 6.40
CA PRO A 367 11.76 -10.76 6.32
C PRO A 367 10.45 -11.23 5.66
N LEU A 368 9.34 -10.50 5.78
CA LEU A 368 8.09 -10.83 5.07
C LEU A 368 8.27 -10.62 3.56
N ARG A 369 8.90 -9.52 3.16
CA ARG A 369 9.22 -9.26 1.75
C ARG A 369 10.18 -10.30 1.17
N GLN A 370 11.16 -10.76 1.95
CA GLN A 370 12.06 -11.83 1.52
C GLN A 370 11.30 -13.12 1.17
N VAL A 371 10.26 -13.48 1.93
CA VAL A 371 9.38 -14.61 1.61
C VAL A 371 8.58 -14.33 0.34
N MET A 372 8.06 -13.11 0.15
CA MET A 372 7.38 -12.71 -1.10
C MET A 372 8.33 -12.84 -2.30
N TYR A 373 9.58 -12.38 -2.17
CA TYR A 373 10.59 -12.52 -3.23
C TYR A 373 10.88 -13.98 -3.55
N GLY A 374 10.94 -14.84 -2.53
CA GLY A 374 11.09 -16.28 -2.72
C GLY A 374 9.95 -16.90 -3.52
N LEU A 375 8.70 -16.51 -3.23
CA LEU A 375 7.52 -16.97 -3.98
C LEU A 375 7.51 -16.45 -5.42
N LEU A 376 7.87 -15.19 -5.63
CA LEU A 376 7.86 -14.55 -6.95
C LEU A 376 8.97 -15.07 -7.87
N LEU A 377 10.20 -15.14 -7.37
CA LEU A 377 11.40 -15.44 -8.17
C LEU A 377 11.74 -16.94 -8.20
N GLY A 378 11.13 -17.74 -7.31
CA GLY A 378 11.41 -19.16 -7.24
C GLY A 378 12.88 -19.46 -6.85
N ARG A 379 13.36 -20.65 -7.17
CA ARG A 379 14.71 -21.12 -6.81
C ARG A 379 15.85 -20.53 -7.65
N ARG A 380 15.64 -19.44 -8.36
CA ARG A 380 16.73 -18.71 -9.01
C ARG A 380 17.63 -18.08 -7.93
N THR A 381 18.48 -18.90 -7.33
CA THR A 381 19.24 -18.60 -6.09
C THR A 381 20.25 -17.46 -6.20
N SER A 382 20.59 -17.01 -7.39
CA SER A 382 21.53 -15.91 -7.64
C SER A 382 20.88 -14.53 -7.76
N VAL A 383 19.55 -14.44 -7.84
CA VAL A 383 18.83 -13.19 -8.06
C VAL A 383 18.59 -12.50 -6.72
N LEU A 384 19.03 -11.25 -6.62
CA LEU A 384 18.76 -10.36 -5.49
C LEU A 384 17.70 -9.34 -5.90
N VAL A 385 16.85 -8.93 -4.97
CA VAL A 385 15.92 -7.83 -5.18
C VAL A 385 16.52 -6.56 -4.58
N ASN A 386 16.63 -5.54 -5.38
CA ASN A 386 17.14 -4.24 -4.96
C ASN A 386 16.04 -3.45 -4.26
N GLU A 387 16.05 -3.41 -2.92
CA GLU A 387 15.16 -2.53 -2.15
C GLU A 387 15.69 -1.09 -2.19
N ILE A 388 14.86 -0.16 -2.67
CA ILE A 388 15.15 1.27 -2.65
C ILE A 388 14.50 1.85 -1.40
N ASP A 389 15.29 2.21 -0.41
CA ASP A 389 14.84 2.70 0.90
C ASP A 389 15.71 3.87 1.38
N ARG A 390 15.25 4.58 2.40
CA ARG A 390 16.04 5.64 3.02
C ARG A 390 17.13 5.07 3.96
N GLU A 391 18.28 5.67 3.93
CA GLU A 391 19.30 5.59 4.98
C GLU A 391 19.64 7.03 5.40
N GLY A 392 19.23 7.42 6.62
CA GLY A 392 19.14 8.84 6.97
C GLY A 392 18.23 9.59 6.02
N LEU A 393 18.74 10.63 5.37
CA LEU A 393 18.04 11.47 4.39
C LEU A 393 18.28 11.06 2.93
N GLN A 394 19.09 10.05 2.68
CA GLN A 394 19.42 9.61 1.33
C GLN A 394 18.65 8.35 0.96
N LEU A 395 18.40 8.17 -0.32
CA LEU A 395 17.93 6.91 -0.87
C LEU A 395 19.10 6.01 -1.16
N THR A 396 19.03 4.78 -0.66
CA THR A 396 20.00 3.73 -0.90
C THR A 396 19.36 2.54 -1.58
N CYS A 397 20.13 1.83 -2.39
CA CYS A 397 19.74 0.61 -3.06
C CYS A 397 20.38 -0.57 -2.34
N ILE A 398 19.58 -1.39 -1.67
CA ILE A 398 20.04 -2.48 -0.82
C ILE A 398 19.67 -3.81 -1.48
N PRO A 399 20.65 -4.64 -1.88
CA PRO A 399 20.38 -5.97 -2.44
C PRO A 399 19.88 -6.93 -1.35
N VAL A 400 18.70 -7.48 -1.52
CA VAL A 400 18.03 -8.37 -0.57
C VAL A 400 17.84 -9.75 -1.16
N LYS A 401 18.29 -10.78 -0.43
CA LYS A 401 18.18 -12.17 -0.85
C LYS A 401 16.76 -12.69 -0.61
N PRO A 402 16.14 -13.38 -1.58
CA PRO A 402 14.91 -14.15 -1.38
C PRO A 402 15.08 -15.23 -0.30
N VAL A 403 14.03 -15.48 0.48
CA VAL A 403 13.99 -16.49 1.53
C VAL A 403 12.81 -17.42 1.30
N PHE A 404 12.99 -18.70 1.60
CA PHE A 404 11.96 -19.71 1.48
C PHE A 404 11.59 -20.23 2.87
N THR A 405 10.29 -20.42 3.12
CA THR A 405 9.79 -21.21 4.23
C THR A 405 9.82 -22.70 3.83
N ARG A 406 9.69 -23.60 4.78
CA ARG A 406 9.70 -25.06 4.49
C ARG A 406 8.64 -25.45 3.47
N VAL A 407 7.48 -24.79 3.50
CA VAL A 407 6.36 -25.08 2.59
C VAL A 407 6.53 -24.32 1.28
N SER A 408 6.95 -23.05 1.31
CA SER A 408 7.11 -22.23 0.10
C SER A 408 8.15 -22.78 -0.87
N GLU A 409 9.12 -23.56 -0.40
CA GLU A 409 10.10 -24.25 -1.26
C GLU A 409 9.47 -25.16 -2.33
N ARG A 410 8.27 -25.67 -2.06
CA ARG A 410 7.55 -26.59 -2.95
C ARG A 410 6.56 -25.89 -3.86
N LEU A 411 6.25 -24.62 -3.57
CA LEU A 411 5.30 -23.83 -4.34
C LEU A 411 5.99 -23.17 -5.53
N ARG A 412 5.30 -23.13 -6.66
CA ARG A 412 5.74 -22.45 -7.87
C ARG A 412 4.77 -21.32 -8.18
N LEU A 413 5.28 -20.18 -8.59
CA LEU A 413 4.45 -19.02 -8.90
C LEU A 413 3.37 -19.34 -9.95
N CYS A 414 3.72 -20.06 -11.02
CA CYS A 414 2.80 -20.40 -12.10
C CYS A 414 1.59 -21.23 -11.64
N SER A 415 1.73 -22.05 -10.60
CA SER A 415 0.68 -22.91 -10.04
C SER A 415 0.31 -22.56 -8.59
N LEU A 416 0.67 -21.38 -8.12
CA LEU A 416 0.45 -20.96 -6.72
C LEU A 416 -1.05 -20.94 -6.38
N GLN A 417 -1.89 -20.55 -7.32
CA GLN A 417 -3.34 -20.50 -7.11
C GLN A 417 -3.97 -21.90 -6.98
N GLU A 418 -3.37 -22.92 -7.60
CA GLU A 418 -3.83 -24.30 -7.56
C GLU A 418 -3.38 -25.02 -6.28
N ALA A 419 -2.39 -24.50 -5.57
CA ALA A 419 -1.91 -25.07 -4.33
C ALA A 419 -3.02 -25.08 -3.26
N ALA A 420 -3.02 -26.11 -2.41
CA ALA A 420 -4.00 -26.23 -1.34
C ALA A 420 -4.02 -25.00 -0.45
N LEU A 421 -5.23 -24.56 -0.05
CA LEU A 421 -5.40 -23.39 0.81
C LEU A 421 -4.63 -23.52 2.13
N SER A 422 -4.58 -24.74 2.68
CA SER A 422 -3.82 -25.08 3.89
C SER A 422 -2.32 -24.85 3.73
N ASP A 423 -1.74 -25.16 2.56
CA ASP A 423 -0.31 -24.94 2.32
C ASP A 423 -0.01 -23.44 2.16
N ARG A 424 -0.88 -22.71 1.46
CA ARG A 424 -0.77 -21.25 1.33
C ARG A 424 -0.92 -20.55 2.68
N LEU A 425 -1.86 -21.01 3.52
CA LEU A 425 -2.02 -20.53 4.90
C LEU A 425 -0.77 -20.82 5.74
N ARG A 426 -0.23 -22.02 5.62
CA ARG A 426 0.98 -22.39 6.36
C ARG A 426 2.18 -21.52 6.00
N VAL A 427 2.39 -21.17 4.71
CA VAL A 427 3.44 -20.24 4.31
C VAL A 427 3.26 -18.89 5.00
N LEU A 428 2.03 -18.35 5.01
CA LEU A 428 1.72 -17.06 5.67
C LEU A 428 2.02 -17.11 7.17
N LEU A 429 1.55 -18.17 7.84
CA LEU A 429 1.71 -18.31 9.29
C LEU A 429 3.16 -18.60 9.68
N GLU A 430 3.92 -19.39 8.91
CA GLU A 430 5.35 -19.58 9.11
C GLU A 430 6.12 -18.24 8.95
N ALA A 431 5.78 -17.43 7.95
CA ALA A 431 6.41 -16.12 7.75
C ALA A 431 6.11 -15.16 8.91
N LEU A 432 4.91 -15.21 9.46
CA LEU A 432 4.48 -14.39 10.61
C LEU A 432 4.91 -15.01 11.95
N GLY A 433 5.33 -16.27 11.96
CA GLY A 433 5.78 -17.00 13.14
C GLY A 433 4.67 -17.25 14.15
N VAL A 434 3.48 -17.60 13.69
CA VAL A 434 2.28 -17.85 14.51
C VAL A 434 1.68 -19.22 14.13
N SER A 435 1.12 -19.94 15.09
CA SER A 435 0.37 -21.17 14.83
C SER A 435 -1.09 -20.88 14.50
N GLU A 436 -1.73 -21.77 13.75
CA GLU A 436 -3.14 -21.61 13.37
C GLU A 436 -4.06 -21.71 14.60
N GLU A 437 -3.74 -22.58 15.54
CA GLU A 437 -4.49 -22.80 16.78
C GLU A 437 -4.58 -21.51 17.60
N SER A 438 -3.49 -20.73 17.65
CA SER A 438 -3.44 -19.46 18.37
C SER A 438 -4.46 -18.44 17.84
N LEU A 439 -4.86 -18.55 16.59
CA LEU A 439 -5.81 -17.62 15.94
C LEU A 439 -7.27 -18.09 16.05
N GLY A 440 -7.53 -19.28 16.61
CA GLY A 440 -8.84 -19.94 16.58
C GLY A 440 -9.96 -19.10 17.20
N LEU A 441 -9.70 -18.39 18.29
CA LEU A 441 -10.68 -17.62 19.05
C LEU A 441 -10.99 -16.23 18.47
N LEU A 442 -10.24 -15.79 17.46
CA LEU A 442 -10.41 -14.45 16.91
C LEU A 442 -11.43 -14.40 15.77
N PRO A 443 -12.18 -13.30 15.65
CA PRO A 443 -12.99 -13.04 14.47
C PRO A 443 -12.13 -13.12 13.19
N PRO A 444 -12.66 -13.68 12.09
CA PRO A 444 -11.88 -13.87 10.86
C PRO A 444 -11.11 -12.64 10.38
N ARG A 445 -11.71 -11.46 10.46
CA ARG A 445 -11.10 -10.17 10.06
C ARG A 445 -9.91 -9.75 10.90
N LEU A 446 -9.80 -10.24 12.13
CA LEU A 446 -8.73 -9.89 13.07
C LEU A 446 -7.61 -10.92 13.12
N LYS A 447 -7.75 -12.08 12.48
CA LYS A 447 -6.71 -13.12 12.46
C LYS A 447 -5.40 -12.61 11.88
N LEU A 448 -5.44 -12.00 10.69
CA LEU A 448 -4.23 -11.45 10.06
C LEU A 448 -3.62 -10.28 10.84
N PRO A 449 -4.35 -9.24 11.28
CA PRO A 449 -3.79 -8.18 12.11
C PRO A 449 -3.18 -8.67 13.42
N ALA A 450 -3.81 -9.65 14.07
CA ALA A 450 -3.28 -10.22 15.30
C ALA A 450 -1.99 -11.03 15.06
N ALA A 451 -1.93 -11.84 14.00
CA ALA A 451 -0.71 -12.55 13.60
C ALA A 451 0.43 -11.57 13.27
N VAL A 452 0.12 -10.48 12.55
CA VAL A 452 1.08 -9.40 12.27
C VAL A 452 1.52 -8.70 13.56
N THR A 453 0.63 -8.53 14.54
CA THR A 453 1.00 -7.93 15.84
C THR A 453 1.98 -8.83 16.59
N CYS A 454 1.81 -10.15 16.55
CA CYS A 454 2.80 -11.09 17.10
C CYS A 454 4.16 -10.98 16.39
N TYR A 455 4.14 -10.91 15.06
CA TYR A 455 5.36 -10.70 14.27
C TYR A 455 6.08 -9.39 14.63
N TRP A 456 5.33 -8.28 14.69
CA TRP A 456 5.87 -6.97 15.08
C TRP A 456 6.48 -6.96 16.48
N LEU A 457 5.81 -7.57 17.48
CA LEU A 457 6.36 -7.72 18.82
C LEU A 457 7.71 -8.41 18.85
N GLN A 458 7.89 -9.41 18.01
CA GLN A 458 9.14 -10.17 17.93
C GLN A 458 10.27 -9.36 17.30
N ARG A 459 9.94 -8.51 16.32
CA ARG A 459 10.93 -7.78 15.54
C ARG A 459 11.27 -6.42 16.13
N ALA A 460 10.28 -5.70 16.63
CA ALA A 460 10.41 -4.33 17.10
C ALA A 460 10.50 -4.20 18.63
N GLN A 461 10.06 -5.23 19.38
CA GLN A 461 10.05 -5.24 20.84
C GLN A 461 9.49 -3.94 21.44
N PRO A 462 8.28 -3.51 21.04
CA PRO A 462 7.73 -2.24 21.48
C PRO A 462 7.48 -2.20 23.00
N PRO A 463 7.49 -1.01 23.60
CA PRO A 463 7.04 -0.83 24.97
C PRO A 463 5.61 -1.34 25.17
N PRO A 464 5.29 -1.96 26.32
CA PRO A 464 3.99 -2.58 26.57
C PRO A 464 2.79 -1.65 26.52
N ASP A 465 2.96 -0.37 26.87
CA ASP A 465 1.93 0.65 26.77
C ASP A 465 1.48 0.89 25.31
N LEU A 466 2.42 0.78 24.35
CA LEU A 466 2.10 0.91 22.93
C LEU A 466 1.31 -0.29 22.40
N LEU A 467 1.68 -1.51 22.81
CA LEU A 467 0.90 -2.71 22.50
C LEU A 467 -0.54 -2.59 23.01
N LYS A 468 -0.69 -2.23 24.31
CA LYS A 468 -2.01 -2.08 24.92
C LYS A 468 -2.84 -1.02 24.20
N ALA A 469 -2.26 0.14 23.88
CA ALA A 469 -2.95 1.20 23.16
C ALA A 469 -3.39 0.75 21.75
N LEU A 470 -2.54 0.02 21.04
CA LEU A 470 -2.85 -0.52 19.71
C LEU A 470 -4.02 -1.52 19.77
N LEU A 471 -3.95 -2.53 20.65
CA LEU A 471 -5.00 -3.53 20.80
C LEU A 471 -6.32 -2.91 21.27
N GLN A 472 -6.26 -1.89 22.11
CA GLN A 472 -7.43 -1.15 22.52
C GLN A 472 -8.05 -0.35 21.36
N GLY A 473 -7.22 0.28 20.53
CA GLY A 473 -7.66 0.93 19.30
C GLY A 473 -8.41 -0.04 18.38
N MET A 474 -7.84 -1.23 18.15
CA MET A 474 -8.46 -2.28 17.33
C MET A 474 -9.76 -2.84 17.90
N SER A 475 -9.89 -2.90 19.24
CA SER A 475 -11.09 -3.46 19.89
C SER A 475 -12.29 -2.52 19.87
N ASN A 476 -12.09 -1.23 19.62
CA ASN A 476 -13.15 -0.21 19.57
C ASN A 476 -13.89 -0.15 18.22
N GLU A 477 -14.10 -1.28 17.56
CA GLU A 477 -14.77 -1.39 16.24
C GLU A 477 -16.12 -0.66 16.13
N SER A 478 -16.79 -0.38 17.25
CA SER A 478 -18.20 0.03 17.29
C SER A 478 -18.45 1.54 17.25
N THR A 479 -17.43 2.39 17.09
CA THR A 479 -17.67 3.84 17.09
C THR A 479 -17.16 4.53 15.83
N PRO A 480 -18.09 4.90 14.91
CA PRO A 480 -17.75 5.63 13.68
C PRO A 480 -17.54 7.14 13.89
N THR A 481 -17.38 7.63 15.10
CA THR A 481 -17.15 9.07 15.31
C THR A 481 -15.93 9.30 16.18
N PRO A 482 -14.83 9.81 15.60
CA PRO A 482 -13.92 10.62 16.39
C PRO A 482 -14.73 11.84 16.80
N THR A 483 -15.05 11.95 18.07
CA THR A 483 -15.65 13.16 18.60
C THR A 483 -14.74 14.32 18.19
N THR A 484 -15.26 15.27 17.42
CA THR A 484 -14.57 16.50 17.00
C THR A 484 -13.83 17.20 18.14
N ALA A 485 -14.25 16.97 19.37
CA ALA A 485 -13.60 17.43 20.59
C ALA A 485 -12.25 16.72 20.86
N LEU A 486 -12.14 15.40 20.59
CA LEU A 486 -10.89 14.63 20.79
C LEU A 486 -9.84 14.98 19.72
N GLN A 487 -10.26 15.17 18.48
CA GLN A 487 -9.38 15.65 17.40
C GLN A 487 -8.87 17.07 17.68
N ARG A 488 -9.72 17.98 18.15
CA ARG A 488 -9.31 19.35 18.52
C ARG A 488 -8.36 19.40 19.71
N ALA A 489 -8.45 18.47 20.67
CA ALA A 489 -7.53 18.39 21.81
C ALA A 489 -6.15 17.84 21.41
N SER A 490 -6.10 16.95 20.41
CA SER A 490 -4.85 16.39 19.88
C SER A 490 -4.07 17.39 19.01
N SER A 491 -4.75 18.20 18.20
CA SER A 491 -4.11 19.17 17.29
C SER A 491 -3.26 20.22 17.99
N LYS A 492 -3.38 20.37 19.31
CA LYS A 492 -2.61 21.33 20.11
C LYS A 492 -1.33 20.76 20.74
N ARG A 493 -1.10 19.45 20.66
CA ARG A 493 0.07 18.81 21.28
C ARG A 493 1.10 18.40 20.22
N LYS A 494 2.38 18.59 20.54
CA LYS A 494 3.47 18.08 19.72
C LYS A 494 3.42 16.56 19.67
N VAL A 495 3.52 15.98 18.48
CA VAL A 495 3.55 14.52 18.27
C VAL A 495 4.80 13.94 18.94
N ASP A 496 4.64 12.84 19.69
CA ASP A 496 5.79 12.03 20.13
C ASP A 496 6.26 11.16 18.96
N MET A 497 7.32 11.61 18.31
CA MET A 497 7.83 10.96 17.09
C MET A 497 8.39 9.56 17.35
N ARG A 498 8.83 9.25 18.58
CA ARG A 498 9.26 7.89 18.93
C ARG A 498 8.08 6.93 19.02
N VAL A 499 6.93 7.41 19.52
CA VAL A 499 5.68 6.66 19.51
C VAL A 499 5.18 6.47 18.08
N ALA A 500 5.21 7.53 17.25
CA ALA A 500 4.84 7.45 15.84
C ALA A 500 5.72 6.44 15.06
N TYR A 501 7.03 6.45 15.30
CA TYR A 501 7.98 5.50 14.71
C TYR A 501 7.60 4.05 15.02
N VAL A 502 7.32 3.74 16.28
CA VAL A 502 6.97 2.37 16.70
C VAL A 502 5.65 1.91 16.06
N PHE A 503 4.66 2.79 15.93
CA PHE A 503 3.43 2.46 15.22
C PHE A 503 3.62 2.37 13.71
N ASN A 504 4.51 3.15 13.12
CA ASN A 504 4.90 3.00 11.72
C ASN A 504 5.56 1.64 11.44
N GLN A 505 6.35 1.10 12.38
CA GLN A 505 6.86 -0.27 12.30
C GLN A 505 5.73 -1.31 12.25
N TRP A 506 4.68 -1.15 13.08
CA TRP A 506 3.52 -2.04 13.02
C TRP A 506 2.77 -1.92 11.69
N GLN A 507 2.54 -0.70 11.22
CA GLN A 507 1.82 -0.45 9.97
C GLN A 507 2.56 -1.05 8.75
N VAL A 508 3.87 -0.96 8.70
CA VAL A 508 4.63 -1.57 7.59
C VAL A 508 4.61 -3.09 7.66
N CYS A 509 4.61 -3.68 8.88
CA CYS A 509 4.40 -5.12 9.03
C CYS A 509 2.99 -5.53 8.57
N LEU A 510 1.96 -4.74 8.88
CA LEU A 510 0.60 -5.00 8.42
C LEU A 510 0.50 -4.89 6.88
N LYS A 511 1.09 -3.84 6.30
CA LYS A 511 1.14 -3.64 4.85
C LYS A 511 1.73 -4.86 4.14
N ASP A 512 2.91 -5.29 4.56
CA ASP A 512 3.61 -6.40 3.90
C ASP A 512 2.96 -7.77 4.24
N GLY A 513 2.36 -7.91 5.42
CA GLY A 513 1.53 -9.07 5.77
C GLY A 513 0.28 -9.20 4.90
N VAL A 514 -0.43 -8.08 4.64
CA VAL A 514 -1.57 -8.06 3.71
C VAL A 514 -1.12 -8.38 2.29
N ARG A 515 -0.01 -7.82 1.82
CA ARG A 515 0.54 -8.12 0.49
C ARG A 515 0.94 -9.58 0.31
N LEU A 516 1.56 -10.18 1.32
CA LEU A 516 1.88 -11.61 1.31
C LEU A 516 0.59 -12.45 1.29
N ASN A 517 -0.43 -12.07 2.06
CA ASN A 517 -1.74 -12.73 2.05
C ASN A 517 -2.42 -12.63 0.66
N GLN A 518 -2.34 -11.46 0.00
CA GLN A 518 -2.83 -11.25 -1.36
C GLN A 518 -2.10 -12.15 -2.38
N LEU A 519 -0.78 -12.18 -2.34
CA LEU A 519 0.04 -13.01 -3.23
C LEU A 519 -0.28 -14.51 -3.06
N LEU A 520 -0.56 -14.95 -1.83
CA LEU A 520 -0.96 -16.31 -1.51
C LEU A 520 -2.44 -16.61 -1.82
N GLY A 521 -3.17 -15.68 -2.46
CA GLY A 521 -4.57 -15.84 -2.83
C GLY A 521 -5.53 -15.86 -1.63
N PHE A 522 -5.27 -15.00 -0.65
CA PHE A 522 -6.13 -14.73 0.51
C PHE A 522 -6.40 -15.94 1.42
N PRO A 523 -5.38 -16.65 1.92
CA PRO A 523 -5.59 -17.73 2.86
C PRO A 523 -6.24 -17.28 4.18
N LEU A 524 -6.08 -16.02 4.56
CA LEU A 524 -6.87 -15.35 5.59
C LEU A 524 -7.72 -14.24 4.98
N PRO A 525 -8.92 -13.97 5.53
CA PRO A 525 -9.72 -12.81 5.13
C PRO A 525 -8.94 -11.51 5.27
N GLU A 526 -9.12 -10.59 4.33
CA GLU A 526 -8.54 -9.26 4.45
C GLU A 526 -9.15 -8.52 5.65
N PRO A 527 -8.31 -7.79 6.41
CA PRO A 527 -8.80 -6.98 7.52
C PRO A 527 -9.48 -5.72 7.00
N ASP A 528 -10.42 -5.19 7.77
CA ASP A 528 -10.96 -3.84 7.56
C ASP A 528 -9.95 -2.81 8.06
N VAL A 529 -9.08 -2.37 7.15
CA VAL A 529 -7.92 -1.52 7.49
C VAL A 529 -8.36 -0.19 8.10
N ALA A 530 -9.50 0.36 7.67
CA ALA A 530 -10.03 1.62 8.20
C ALA A 530 -10.36 1.54 9.70
N ARG A 531 -10.61 0.35 10.24
CA ARG A 531 -10.97 0.13 11.65
C ARG A 531 -9.78 -0.23 12.54
N LEU A 532 -8.63 -0.58 11.97
CA LEU A 532 -7.50 -1.09 12.74
C LEU A 532 -6.69 -0.01 13.46
N TYR A 533 -6.61 1.19 12.88
CA TYR A 533 -5.71 2.22 13.37
C TYR A 533 -6.29 3.63 13.17
N GLN A 534 -6.27 4.40 14.25
CA GLN A 534 -6.62 5.82 14.29
C GLN A 534 -5.49 6.54 15.03
N GLY A 535 -4.64 7.24 14.29
CA GLY A 535 -3.38 7.76 14.82
C GLY A 535 -3.54 8.62 16.06
N THR A 536 -4.36 9.66 15.98
CA THR A 536 -4.60 10.57 17.13
C THR A 536 -5.19 9.84 18.35
N LEU A 537 -6.09 8.88 18.14
CA LEU A 537 -6.68 8.08 19.21
C LEU A 537 -5.62 7.23 19.92
N VAL A 538 -4.84 6.47 19.15
CA VAL A 538 -3.85 5.53 19.70
C VAL A 538 -2.75 6.29 20.48
N HIS A 539 -2.27 7.41 19.94
CA HIS A 539 -1.32 8.29 20.65
C HIS A 539 -1.89 8.90 21.93
N GLN A 540 -3.18 9.25 21.94
CA GLN A 540 -3.84 9.72 23.16
C GLN A 540 -3.95 8.62 24.21
N LEU A 541 -4.24 7.38 23.81
CA LEU A 541 -4.26 6.22 24.71
C LEU A 541 -2.90 6.01 25.36
N VAL A 542 -1.81 6.04 24.58
CA VAL A 542 -0.43 5.97 25.10
C VAL A 542 -0.17 7.08 26.12
N HIS A 543 -0.49 8.32 25.77
CA HIS A 543 -0.29 9.45 26.69
C HIS A 543 -1.05 9.27 28.01
N ARG A 544 -2.31 8.86 27.95
CA ARG A 544 -3.12 8.64 29.16
C ARG A 544 -2.58 7.50 30.03
N MET A 545 -2.10 6.41 29.41
CA MET A 545 -1.47 5.31 30.13
C MET A 545 -0.21 5.78 30.87
N ARG A 546 0.63 6.58 30.22
CA ARG A 546 1.86 7.15 30.83
C ARG A 546 1.60 8.19 31.93
N THR A 547 0.45 8.87 31.90
CA THR A 547 0.08 9.88 32.88
C THR A 547 -0.81 9.35 34.00
N GLY A 548 -0.91 8.02 34.20
CA GLY A 548 -1.62 7.40 35.33
C GLY A 548 -3.14 7.25 35.12
N GLY A 549 -3.65 7.40 33.87
CA GLY A 549 -5.05 7.12 33.54
C GLY A 549 -5.36 5.63 33.68
N ARG A 550 -6.40 5.28 34.46
CA ARG A 550 -6.82 3.87 34.59
C ARG A 550 -7.39 3.34 33.27
N LEU A 551 -6.94 2.17 32.83
CA LEU A 551 -7.39 1.53 31.59
C LEU A 551 -8.91 1.31 31.55
N LYS A 552 -9.52 1.02 32.71
CA LYS A 552 -10.99 0.83 32.86
C LYS A 552 -11.82 2.05 32.46
N THR A 553 -11.29 3.26 32.64
CA THR A 553 -11.96 4.50 32.21
C THR A 553 -11.80 4.81 30.74
N LEU A 554 -10.88 4.11 30.05
CA LEU A 554 -10.55 4.30 28.65
C LEU A 554 -11.27 3.31 27.73
N LEU A 555 -11.59 2.12 28.23
CA LEU A 555 -12.48 1.18 27.57
C LEU A 555 -13.91 1.65 27.80
N LYS A 556 -14.66 2.02 26.78
CA LYS A 556 -16.11 2.13 26.90
C LYS A 556 -16.62 0.82 27.48
N SER A 557 -17.57 0.91 28.42
CA SER A 557 -18.07 -0.20 29.24
C SER A 557 -18.80 -1.31 28.47
N ASP A 558 -18.68 -1.38 27.16
CA ASP A 558 -19.31 -2.37 26.33
C ASP A 558 -18.59 -3.74 26.48
N GLY A 559 -19.29 -4.75 26.98
CA GLY A 559 -18.77 -6.10 27.19
C GLY A 559 -18.06 -6.72 25.99
N PRO A 560 -18.54 -6.55 24.73
CA PRO A 560 -17.91 -7.10 23.55
C PRO A 560 -16.50 -6.57 23.26
N SER A 561 -16.29 -5.25 23.30
CA SER A 561 -14.97 -4.65 23.04
C SER A 561 -13.94 -5.04 24.09
N LYS A 562 -14.36 -5.12 25.36
CA LYS A 562 -13.51 -5.57 26.46
C LYS A 562 -13.12 -7.05 26.29
N LYS A 563 -14.07 -7.91 25.90
CA LYS A 563 -13.82 -9.33 25.61
C LYS A 563 -12.84 -9.47 24.46
N LEU A 564 -13.05 -8.74 23.36
CA LEU A 564 -12.18 -8.77 22.19
C LEU A 564 -10.75 -8.33 22.52
N TYR A 565 -10.58 -7.22 23.26
CA TYR A 565 -9.28 -6.76 23.73
C TYR A 565 -8.54 -7.86 24.51
N ARG A 566 -9.24 -8.50 25.50
CA ARG A 566 -8.67 -9.58 26.31
C ARG A 566 -8.27 -10.77 25.45
N THR A 567 -9.12 -11.19 24.51
CA THR A 567 -8.82 -12.31 23.61
C THR A 567 -7.57 -12.01 22.77
N MET A 568 -7.46 -10.82 22.19
CA MET A 568 -6.27 -10.43 21.41
C MET A 568 -5.01 -10.37 22.28
N LEU A 569 -5.10 -9.79 23.46
CA LEU A 569 -3.95 -9.71 24.37
C LEU A 569 -3.50 -11.10 24.82
N SER A 570 -4.42 -11.97 25.23
CA SER A 570 -4.12 -13.35 25.63
C SER A 570 -3.45 -14.12 24.49
N MET A 571 -3.99 -14.04 23.28
CA MET A 571 -3.41 -14.70 22.10
C MET A 571 -1.97 -14.23 21.83
N VAL A 572 -1.74 -12.92 21.85
CA VAL A 572 -0.41 -12.34 21.62
C VAL A 572 0.60 -12.82 22.67
N LEU A 573 0.19 -12.85 23.96
CA LEU A 573 1.04 -13.32 25.06
C LEU A 573 1.32 -14.84 24.98
N GLN A 574 0.32 -15.65 24.63
CA GLN A 574 0.48 -17.09 24.45
C GLN A 574 1.43 -17.42 23.27
N SER A 575 1.27 -16.71 22.15
CA SER A 575 2.16 -16.87 20.98
C SER A 575 3.62 -16.57 21.34
N GLN A 576 3.87 -15.56 22.20
CA GLN A 576 5.23 -15.24 22.67
C GLN A 576 5.76 -16.32 23.61
N ALA A 577 4.95 -16.81 24.55
CA ALA A 577 5.33 -17.86 25.51
C ALA A 577 5.71 -19.17 24.78
N GLN A 578 4.90 -19.63 23.81
CA GLN A 578 5.20 -20.81 23.01
C GLN A 578 6.53 -20.71 22.28
N ARG A 579 6.88 -19.53 21.74
CA ARG A 579 8.16 -19.32 21.08
C ARG A 579 9.36 -19.39 22.03
N VAL A 580 9.23 -18.85 23.22
CA VAL A 580 10.29 -18.95 24.25
C VAL A 580 10.54 -20.43 24.58
N LEU A 581 9.48 -21.22 24.69
CA LEU A 581 9.58 -22.67 24.91
C LEU A 581 10.29 -23.38 23.75
N VAL A 582 9.87 -23.14 22.51
CA VAL A 582 10.49 -23.76 21.33
C VAL A 582 11.95 -23.31 21.14
N ALA A 583 12.27 -22.05 21.41
CA ALA A 583 13.65 -21.55 21.36
C ALA A 583 14.52 -22.19 22.44
N SER A 584 13.99 -22.39 23.65
CA SER A 584 14.70 -23.07 24.74
C SER A 584 14.95 -24.55 24.47
N GLU A 585 14.00 -25.27 23.86
CA GLU A 585 14.16 -26.66 23.46
C GLU A 585 15.19 -26.84 22.33
N ASN A 586 15.21 -25.93 21.35
CA ASN A 586 16.17 -25.95 20.26
C ASN A 586 17.61 -25.66 20.77
N LEU A 587 17.78 -24.80 21.77
CA LEU A 587 19.08 -24.54 22.41
C LEU A 587 19.59 -25.70 23.22
N GLN A 588 18.71 -26.47 23.85
CA GLN A 588 19.12 -27.72 24.55
C GLN A 588 19.62 -28.82 23.60
N LYS A 589 19.28 -28.72 22.31
CA LYS A 589 19.66 -29.68 21.25
C LYS A 589 20.84 -29.22 20.40
N ALA A 590 21.33 -27.98 20.59
CA ALA A 590 22.42 -27.40 19.78
C ALA A 590 23.82 -27.68 20.39
N PRO A 591 24.85 -27.94 19.57
CA PRO A 591 26.23 -28.08 20.06
C PRO A 591 26.78 -26.73 20.54
N THR A 592 27.66 -26.78 21.51
CA THR A 592 28.18 -25.74 22.43
C THR A 592 28.80 -24.46 21.82
N HIS A 593 28.67 -24.18 20.52
CA HIS A 593 29.41 -23.11 19.84
C HIS A 593 28.61 -21.88 19.40
N GLN A 594 27.38 -21.64 19.88
CA GLN A 594 26.60 -20.48 19.45
C GLN A 594 26.18 -19.53 20.60
N GLN A 595 27.13 -18.69 21.03
CA GLN A 595 26.87 -17.60 22.02
C GLN A 595 25.82 -16.55 21.56
N GLN A 596 25.57 -16.41 20.28
CA GLN A 596 24.57 -15.47 19.71
C GLN A 596 23.12 -15.85 20.08
N ASN A 597 22.81 -17.14 20.13
CA ASN A 597 21.48 -17.64 20.46
C ASN A 597 21.10 -17.45 21.95
N LEU A 598 22.09 -17.28 22.83
CA LEU A 598 21.86 -17.03 24.27
C LEU A 598 21.34 -15.62 24.54
N LYS A 599 21.77 -14.62 23.77
CA LYS A 599 21.30 -13.24 23.90
C LYS A 599 19.86 -13.12 23.44
N ASP A 600 19.52 -13.70 22.28
CA ASP A 600 18.16 -13.70 21.72
C ASP A 600 17.17 -14.42 22.66
N LEU A 601 17.62 -15.50 23.34
CA LEU A 601 16.80 -16.22 24.34
C LEU A 601 16.58 -15.38 25.61
N LYS A 602 17.58 -14.66 26.07
CA LYS A 602 17.48 -13.79 27.23
C LYS A 602 16.52 -12.64 26.95
N ASP A 603 16.66 -12.00 25.79
CA ASP A 603 15.79 -10.90 25.36
C ASP A 603 14.31 -11.36 25.20
N LEU A 604 14.09 -12.59 24.69
CA LEU A 604 12.77 -13.21 24.60
C LEU A 604 12.18 -13.57 25.98
N LYS A 605 13.01 -14.08 26.92
CA LYS A 605 12.56 -14.36 28.30
C LYS A 605 12.23 -13.08 29.06
N ASP A 606 13.03 -12.04 28.93
CA ASP A 606 12.80 -10.76 29.58
C ASP A 606 11.53 -10.10 29.02
N LEU A 607 11.28 -10.18 27.72
CA LEU A 607 10.04 -9.73 27.10
C LEU A 607 8.82 -10.54 27.60
N SER A 608 8.91 -11.86 27.66
CA SER A 608 7.85 -12.74 28.16
C SER A 608 7.55 -12.45 29.62
N THR A 609 8.59 -12.28 30.47
CA THR A 609 8.43 -11.96 31.88
C THR A 609 7.81 -10.60 32.10
N ASN A 610 8.22 -9.57 31.36
CA ASN A 610 7.64 -8.23 31.40
C ASN A 610 6.17 -8.25 30.96
N LEU A 611 5.83 -8.98 29.91
CA LEU A 611 4.47 -9.13 29.44
C LEU A 611 3.60 -9.94 30.42
N GLN A 612 4.13 -10.98 31.07
CA GLN A 612 3.44 -11.72 32.13
C GLN A 612 3.23 -10.88 33.38
N GLN A 613 4.21 -10.11 33.84
CA GLN A 613 4.04 -9.17 34.94
C GLN A 613 2.94 -8.13 34.64
N LEU A 614 2.87 -7.67 33.43
CA LEU A 614 1.81 -6.77 32.96
C LEU A 614 0.43 -7.42 32.95
N PHE A 615 0.37 -8.71 32.67
CA PHE A 615 -0.88 -9.49 32.78
C PHE A 615 -1.30 -9.63 34.24
N LEU A 616 -0.38 -9.98 35.14
CA LEU A 616 -0.62 -10.12 36.56
C LEU A 616 -1.03 -8.79 37.25
N GLN A 617 -0.42 -7.66 36.91
CA GLN A 617 -0.82 -6.34 37.36
C GLN A 617 -2.26 -5.94 37.00
N HIS A 618 -2.82 -6.59 35.95
CA HIS A 618 -4.24 -6.42 35.59
C HIS A 618 -5.17 -7.41 36.29
N GLN A 619 -4.66 -8.51 36.83
CA GLN A 619 -5.45 -9.49 37.59
C GLN A 619 -5.83 -9.01 38.99
N ASP A 620 -4.95 -8.25 39.64
CA ASP A 620 -5.19 -7.75 41.00
C ASP A 620 -6.39 -6.78 41.13
N GLU A 621 -7.04 -6.45 40.01
CA GLU A 621 -8.20 -5.56 40.00
C GLU A 621 -9.56 -6.21 39.68
N GLU A 622 -9.65 -7.52 39.33
CA GLU A 622 -10.95 -8.19 39.04
C GLU A 622 -10.96 -9.68 39.42
N THR A 623 -11.78 -9.97 40.42
CA THR A 623 -12.39 -11.25 40.89
C THR A 623 -11.62 -12.57 40.65
N GLU A 624 -11.18 -13.15 41.74
CA GLU A 624 -10.50 -14.46 41.90
C GLU A 624 -11.15 -15.65 41.18
N ASN A 625 -12.44 -15.61 40.86
CA ASN A 625 -13.17 -16.74 40.29
C ASN A 625 -12.96 -16.96 38.78
N GLU A 626 -12.74 -15.92 37.94
CA GLU A 626 -12.49 -16.09 36.50
C GLU A 626 -11.04 -16.48 36.22
N VAL A 627 -10.12 -16.10 37.10
CA VAL A 627 -8.70 -16.44 37.01
C VAL A 627 -8.44 -17.89 37.40
N GLN A 628 -9.11 -18.40 38.42
CA GLN A 628 -9.02 -19.81 38.80
C GLN A 628 -9.52 -20.73 37.68
N THR A 629 -10.54 -20.34 36.93
CA THR A 629 -11.06 -21.12 35.82
C THR A 629 -10.08 -21.16 34.62
N ALA A 630 -9.39 -20.07 34.31
CA ALA A 630 -8.39 -20.01 33.26
C ALA A 630 -7.09 -20.76 33.64
N MET A 631 -6.67 -20.64 34.91
CA MET A 631 -5.51 -21.39 35.43
C MET A 631 -5.81 -22.89 35.57
N ALA A 632 -7.04 -23.28 35.99
CA ALA A 632 -7.47 -24.68 36.01
C ALA A 632 -7.50 -25.30 34.62
N ALA A 633 -7.96 -24.61 33.58
CA ALA A 633 -7.93 -25.07 32.20
C ALA A 633 -6.47 -25.22 31.68
N GLN A 634 -5.57 -24.37 32.11
CA GLN A 634 -4.16 -24.42 31.74
C GLN A 634 -3.41 -25.54 32.47
N GLU A 635 -3.75 -25.80 33.72
CA GLU A 635 -3.25 -26.93 34.52
C GLU A 635 -3.79 -28.25 33.99
N GLU A 636 -5.04 -28.28 33.53
CA GLU A 636 -5.65 -29.47 32.90
C GLU A 636 -5.00 -29.82 31.55
N LEU A 637 -4.66 -28.79 30.74
CA LEU A 637 -3.87 -28.96 29.53
C LEU A 637 -2.45 -29.47 29.82
N ARG A 638 -1.81 -28.95 30.86
CA ARG A 638 -0.48 -29.39 31.31
C ARG A 638 -0.50 -30.82 31.83
N LEU A 639 -1.51 -31.19 32.58
CA LEU A 639 -1.71 -32.58 33.07
C LEU A 639 -2.02 -33.53 31.91
N GLN A 640 -2.75 -33.11 30.88
CA GLN A 640 -2.97 -33.90 29.67
C GLN A 640 -1.68 -34.09 28.88
N GLU A 641 -0.83 -33.07 28.75
CA GLU A 641 0.49 -33.20 28.12
C GLU A 641 1.45 -34.06 28.91
N GLU A 642 1.47 -34.00 30.26
CA GLU A 642 2.24 -34.91 31.11
C GLU A 642 1.74 -36.33 31.00
N HIS A 643 0.43 -36.54 30.93
CA HIS A 643 -0.18 -37.90 30.68
C HIS A 643 0.17 -38.45 29.29
N LEU A 644 0.24 -37.60 28.26
CA LEU A 644 0.68 -37.98 26.92
C LEU A 644 2.17 -38.35 26.90
N LEU A 645 3.01 -37.58 27.61
CA LEU A 645 4.45 -37.87 27.75
C LEU A 645 4.71 -39.15 28.53
N VAL A 646 3.94 -39.41 29.58
CA VAL A 646 4.02 -40.66 30.35
C VAL A 646 3.57 -41.84 29.49
N ARG A 647 2.47 -41.74 28.72
CA ARG A 647 2.04 -42.78 27.78
C ARG A 647 3.07 -43.05 26.67
N THR A 648 3.74 -42.04 26.18
CA THR A 648 4.79 -42.18 25.17
C THR A 648 6.03 -42.87 25.76
N ARG A 649 6.38 -42.58 27.02
CA ARG A 649 7.47 -43.26 27.74
C ARG A 649 7.14 -44.73 28.07
N TYR A 650 5.89 -45.03 28.37
CA TYR A 650 5.45 -46.43 28.59
C TYR A 650 5.44 -47.24 27.27
N ARG A 651 4.99 -46.65 26.16
CA ARG A 651 5.03 -47.30 24.82
C ARG A 651 6.47 -47.56 24.32
N THR A 652 7.43 -46.72 24.64
CA THR A 652 8.85 -46.92 24.33
C THR A 652 9.49 -48.00 25.21
N LYS A 653 9.08 -48.15 26.49
CA LYS A 653 9.52 -49.24 27.35
C LYS A 653 8.94 -50.57 26.95
N GLU A 654 7.69 -50.70 26.52
CA GLU A 654 7.11 -51.92 26.01
C GLU A 654 7.68 -52.38 24.66
N ARG A 655 8.12 -51.43 23.81
CA ARG A 655 8.83 -51.81 22.55
C ARG A 655 10.26 -52.28 22.80
N SER A 656 10.94 -51.89 23.87
CA SER A 656 12.28 -52.37 24.20
C SER A 656 12.31 -53.70 24.92
N SER A 657 11.18 -54.17 25.49
CA SER A 657 11.07 -55.48 26.17
C SER A 657 10.53 -56.62 25.29
N ARG A 658 10.11 -56.35 24.03
CA ARG A 658 9.61 -57.37 23.10
C ARG A 658 10.59 -57.79 21.99
N CYS A 659 11.85 -57.50 22.14
CA CYS A 659 12.87 -57.92 21.18
C CYS A 659 13.78 -58.95 21.77
N SER A 660 13.25 -60.13 22.12
CA SER A 660 14.01 -61.40 22.29
C SER A 660 13.07 -62.59 22.34
N LYS A 661 12.95 -63.26 21.25
CA LYS A 661 12.98 -64.70 20.95
C LYS A 661 12.03 -65.14 19.85
N PRO A 662 12.40 -66.15 19.06
CA PRO A 662 11.93 -66.35 17.71
C PRO A 662 11.00 -67.64 17.58
N GLU A 663 10.44 -67.71 16.36
CA GLU A 663 9.93 -68.96 15.69
C GLU A 663 8.69 -69.64 16.21
N LEU A 664 7.65 -69.71 15.37
CA LEU A 664 7.27 -70.93 14.59
C LEU A 664 5.83 -70.79 14.06
N ALA A 665 5.76 -70.83 12.76
CA ALA A 665 4.74 -71.44 11.87
C ALA A 665 3.24 -71.63 12.29
N ARG A 666 2.37 -71.16 11.41
CA ARG A 666 1.34 -71.83 10.60
C ARG A 666 0.19 -70.87 10.31
N LYS A 667 0.00 -70.58 9.06
CA LYS A 667 -1.02 -70.99 8.08
C LYS A 667 -2.49 -70.87 8.52
N GLU A 668 -3.21 -70.32 7.53
CA GLU A 668 -4.64 -70.54 7.20
C GLU A 668 -5.54 -69.41 7.78
N GLU A 669 -6.28 -68.78 6.98
CA GLU A 669 -7.19 -68.78 5.88
C GLU A 669 -8.28 -67.73 6.04
N CYS A 670 -8.51 -67.03 4.97
CA CYS A 670 -9.74 -66.67 4.31
C CYS A 670 -10.91 -65.94 4.99
N ARG A 671 -11.38 -64.98 4.15
CA ARG A 671 -12.77 -64.47 3.99
C ARG A 671 -13.09 -63.30 4.91
N GLY A 672 -13.51 -62.15 4.45
CA GLY A 672 -14.30 -61.80 3.28
C GLY A 672 -15.42 -60.90 3.78
N TRP A 673 -15.90 -60.01 2.93
CA TRP A 673 -17.09 -59.16 3.05
C TRP A 673 -16.83 -57.75 3.62
N ASP A 674 -16.78 -56.73 2.81
CA ASP A 674 -17.78 -55.94 2.05
C ASP A 674 -18.65 -55.02 2.91
N LEU A 675 -18.64 -53.73 2.45
CA LEU A 675 -19.72 -52.76 2.42
C LEU A 675 -20.22 -52.16 3.76
N LEU A 676 -19.86 -50.92 3.99
CA LEU A 676 -20.72 -49.72 3.75
C LEU A 676 -19.89 -48.46 3.91
#